data_3e81cf644b8c18317838b5dc1d0b61bb
#
_entry.id   3e81cf644b8c18317838b5dc1d0b61bb
#
_cell.length_a   1.000
_cell.length_b   1.000
_cell.length_c   1.000
_cell.angle_alpha   90.00
_cell.angle_beta   90.00
_cell.angle_gamma   90.00
#
_symmetry.space_group_name_H-M   'P 1'
#
loop_
_entity.id
_entity.type
_entity.pdbx_description
1 polymer ?
#
loop_
_entity_poly.entity_id
_entity_poly.type
_entity_poly.pdbx_seq_one_letter_code
_entity_poly.pdbx_strand_id
1 'polypeptide(L)'
;MKEIPKTLDETYEHALLAIDGEMRQYAQRLFQCIAVSTRPLRVEELADVLAVRFDEGVLPKFNTDWRLGDAQEAVLSVCSNLITVVDVNGSQIVQFSHFSVKEFLTSNRLASAMEDLSGYYITPHSAHTIIAQSSLSVLLQLDDSIDRDGIKNFPFSGYAAHYWVEHGQFEGVSPVIQLAMEHLFDPNKPHFANWVWICDMDEPWREDMPTTRPERPPPAAPLYYAVHCGFHRLIEHLIAAYPGDVNARGGYYESPLSAALAHENVDIALLLLRRGADVNVLDKTGRSALHRASEHGRIDIVQLLLEHDADINLRNTSGDSALVSASAKGGMEVVCLLLQRGADVNFQNEEGISSLHRAAQNGHLDVALSLLESGADIDSRDNDGQTPLNNASYSGQVKIAELLIQHGTDISSRDNYGRTPLYSASRSGHVKMVELLVQHGADVGSPQNKGRTPLHAASFGGHVKVVEWLIQHGGDVGFRDNDGSTPLHQASSLGHTVIAELLIQRGADLDSRDNRSWTPLHLAALRGHLETVKLLLECGANRNIREDENRTPFDLASDNNQLDVVNFLSPSGMLLEQEVTLEVNTTTSSISPQNRHSDVAQPPQFRGGNEESDNDEEPSMCTASQNGQIDVVRSLLDRGSDIEEKDSHRRRTPLAVASRNGQLEVAKLLIERGAKTNSRDVNGWTPLHLASRHGHLHIVRMLLDHNPDIDARQRTQRTALDLAACSGHLEIAELLIEHRTNTRVRDGYGRTIRQEALALGHGGVAESLSKHGASPSL
;
A
#
# COMPACT_ATOMS: atom_id res chain seq x y z
N MET A 1 63.16 3.85 -18.69
CA MET A 1 62.38 3.47 -17.47
C MET A 1 61.15 4.35 -17.46
N LYS A 2 59.95 3.79 -17.61
CA LYS A 2 58.72 4.59 -17.43
C LYS A 2 58.67 5.00 -15.96
N GLU A 3 58.55 6.31 -15.67
CA GLU A 3 58.39 6.82 -14.31
C GLU A 3 57.19 6.14 -13.66
N ILE A 4 57.33 5.63 -12.46
CA ILE A 4 56.22 5.06 -11.67
C ILE A 4 55.37 6.23 -11.19
N PRO A 5 54.03 6.22 -11.49
CA PRO A 5 53.14 7.27 -11.05
C PRO A 5 53.18 7.42 -9.52
N LYS A 6 53.27 8.68 -9.03
CA LYS A 6 53.36 8.98 -7.59
C LYS A 6 51.97 9.09 -6.93
N THR A 7 50.94 9.30 -7.74
CA THR A 7 49.56 9.43 -7.27
C THR A 7 48.62 8.53 -8.07
N LEU A 8 47.47 8.26 -7.52
CA LEU A 8 46.40 7.51 -8.19
C LEU A 8 45.94 8.23 -9.47
N ASP A 9 45.84 9.56 -9.42
CA ASP A 9 45.45 10.40 -10.55
C ASP A 9 46.46 10.32 -11.69
N GLU A 10 47.78 10.37 -11.41
CA GLU A 10 48.81 10.17 -12.43
C GLU A 10 48.70 8.79 -13.08
N THR A 11 48.31 7.78 -12.32
CA THR A 11 48.05 6.43 -12.86
C THR A 11 46.92 6.44 -13.84
N TYR A 12 45.84 7.15 -13.54
CA TYR A 12 44.69 7.28 -14.44
C TYR A 12 45.02 8.11 -15.67
N GLU A 13 45.74 9.21 -15.55
CA GLU A 13 46.26 10.01 -16.67
C GLU A 13 47.10 9.14 -17.63
N HIS A 14 48.01 8.34 -17.10
CA HIS A 14 48.78 7.39 -17.92
C HIS A 14 47.92 6.33 -18.59
N ALA A 15 46.92 5.81 -17.91
CA ALA A 15 46.01 4.84 -18.50
C ALA A 15 45.19 5.42 -19.65
N LEU A 16 44.71 6.68 -19.50
CA LEU A 16 43.96 7.39 -20.55
C LEU A 16 44.83 7.72 -21.74
N LEU A 17 46.06 8.17 -21.53
CA LEU A 17 47.02 8.47 -22.63
C LEU A 17 47.48 7.21 -23.37
N ALA A 18 47.40 6.04 -22.75
CA ALA A 18 47.75 4.77 -23.39
C ALA A 18 46.64 4.23 -24.32
N ILE A 19 45.44 4.84 -24.31
CA ILE A 19 44.32 4.45 -25.20
C ILE A 19 44.71 4.86 -26.62
N ASP A 20 44.56 3.88 -27.56
CA ASP A 20 44.83 4.10 -28.99
C ASP A 20 43.96 5.26 -29.51
N GLY A 21 44.56 6.11 -30.35
CA GLY A 21 43.91 7.29 -30.92
C GLY A 21 42.58 6.97 -31.66
N GLU A 22 42.55 5.85 -32.37
CA GLU A 22 41.33 5.38 -33.03
C GLU A 22 40.24 4.93 -32.07
N MET A 23 40.62 4.49 -30.88
CA MET A 23 39.68 4.03 -29.84
C MET A 23 39.23 5.12 -28.85
N ARG A 24 39.82 6.34 -28.93
CA ARG A 24 39.51 7.42 -27.98
C ARG A 24 38.03 7.77 -27.92
N GLN A 25 37.35 7.92 -29.06
CA GLN A 25 35.94 8.25 -29.12
C GLN A 25 35.05 7.14 -28.49
N TYR A 26 35.42 5.88 -28.73
CA TYR A 26 34.73 4.75 -28.12
C TYR A 26 34.92 4.71 -26.61
N ALA A 27 36.13 4.99 -26.11
CA ALA A 27 36.44 5.06 -24.69
C ALA A 27 35.66 6.16 -24.00
N GLN A 28 35.66 7.36 -24.54
CA GLN A 28 34.89 8.51 -24.01
C GLN A 28 33.41 8.16 -23.88
N ARG A 29 32.82 7.58 -24.94
CA ARG A 29 31.41 7.20 -24.96
C ARG A 29 31.09 6.12 -23.94
N LEU A 30 31.93 5.11 -23.86
CA LEU A 30 31.81 4.01 -22.90
C LEU A 30 31.84 4.52 -21.45
N PHE A 31 32.82 5.37 -21.10
CA PHE A 31 32.93 5.97 -19.78
C PHE A 31 31.71 6.86 -19.44
N GLN A 32 31.22 7.65 -20.40
CA GLN A 32 30.01 8.46 -20.23
C GLN A 32 28.80 7.58 -19.93
N CYS A 33 28.58 6.50 -20.67
CA CYS A 33 27.46 5.60 -20.43
C CYS A 33 27.54 4.89 -19.09
N ILE A 34 28.73 4.37 -18.71
CA ILE A 34 28.93 3.72 -17.41
C ILE A 34 28.73 4.72 -16.25
N ALA A 35 29.12 5.99 -16.44
CA ALA A 35 29.05 7.01 -15.39
C ALA A 35 27.60 7.39 -14.99
N VAL A 36 26.65 7.36 -15.96
CA VAL A 36 25.27 7.86 -15.75
C VAL A 36 24.19 6.81 -15.94
N SER A 37 24.54 5.57 -16.28
CA SER A 37 23.56 4.51 -16.42
C SER A 37 22.77 4.28 -15.13
N THR A 38 21.47 4.14 -15.24
CA THR A 38 20.52 3.92 -14.14
C THR A 38 20.74 2.57 -13.47
N ARG A 39 21.13 1.57 -14.24
CA ARG A 39 21.64 0.27 -13.77
C ARG A 39 22.95 -0.08 -14.49
N PRO A 40 23.77 -0.97 -13.92
CA PRO A 40 24.93 -1.47 -14.65
C PRO A 40 24.57 -2.02 -16.02
N LEU A 41 25.31 -1.61 -17.05
CA LEU A 41 25.10 -2.07 -18.41
C LEU A 41 25.82 -3.40 -18.64
N ARG A 42 25.19 -4.28 -19.41
CA ARG A 42 25.80 -5.54 -19.85
C ARG A 42 26.80 -5.27 -20.98
N VAL A 43 27.71 -6.21 -21.14
CA VAL A 43 28.73 -6.14 -22.18
C VAL A 43 28.10 -5.98 -23.57
N GLU A 44 27.07 -6.77 -23.88
CA GLU A 44 26.36 -6.74 -25.16
C GLU A 44 25.60 -5.41 -25.36
N GLU A 45 25.06 -4.85 -24.27
CA GLU A 45 24.37 -3.56 -24.29
C GLU A 45 25.34 -2.40 -24.64
N LEU A 46 26.54 -2.42 -24.07
CA LEU A 46 27.57 -1.43 -24.38
C LEU A 46 28.13 -1.59 -25.80
N ALA A 47 28.24 -2.83 -26.32
CA ALA A 47 28.63 -3.07 -27.68
C ALA A 47 27.66 -2.42 -28.67
N ASP A 48 26.33 -2.43 -28.38
CA ASP A 48 25.34 -1.71 -29.17
C ASP A 48 25.53 -0.19 -29.11
N VAL A 49 25.82 0.36 -27.95
CA VAL A 49 26.12 1.80 -27.80
C VAL A 49 27.32 2.23 -28.62
N LEU A 50 28.35 1.38 -28.71
CA LEU A 50 29.54 1.65 -29.51
C LEU A 50 29.25 1.56 -31.03
N ALA A 51 28.22 0.83 -31.44
CA ALA A 51 27.77 0.72 -32.81
C ALA A 51 26.88 1.89 -33.31
N VAL A 52 26.70 2.94 -32.47
CA VAL A 52 25.99 4.16 -32.87
C VAL A 52 26.95 5.19 -33.45
N ARG A 53 26.61 5.83 -34.55
CA ARG A 53 27.34 6.98 -35.14
C ARG A 53 26.53 8.26 -34.94
N PHE A 54 27.25 9.31 -34.51
CA PHE A 54 26.70 10.64 -34.22
C PHE A 54 27.27 11.62 -35.25
N ASP A 55 26.48 11.88 -36.31
CA ASP A 55 26.81 12.88 -37.34
C ASP A 55 26.15 14.21 -36.93
N GLU A 56 26.85 15.34 -37.05
CA GLU A 56 26.33 16.67 -36.72
C GLU A 56 25.06 16.99 -37.54
N GLY A 57 23.98 17.37 -36.86
CA GLY A 57 22.71 17.81 -37.46
C GLY A 57 21.84 16.70 -38.08
N VAL A 58 22.19 15.43 -37.88
CA VAL A 58 21.46 14.27 -38.37
C VAL A 58 21.08 13.36 -37.23
N LEU A 59 20.00 12.59 -37.40
CA LEU A 59 19.62 11.54 -36.42
C LEU A 59 20.79 10.57 -36.24
N PRO A 60 21.18 10.25 -34.98
CA PRO A 60 22.16 9.23 -34.71
C PRO A 60 21.73 7.90 -35.34
N LYS A 61 22.65 7.20 -35.97
CA LYS A 61 22.37 5.95 -36.72
C LYS A 61 23.02 4.78 -35.99
N PHE A 62 22.21 3.76 -35.72
CA PHE A 62 22.69 2.47 -35.28
C PHE A 62 22.71 1.47 -36.45
N ASN A 63 23.73 0.62 -36.52
CA ASN A 63 23.77 -0.51 -37.44
C ASN A 63 24.50 -1.68 -36.76
N THR A 64 23.90 -2.85 -36.82
CA THR A 64 24.46 -4.10 -36.27
C THR A 64 25.81 -4.46 -36.91
N ASP A 65 26.01 -4.10 -38.19
CA ASP A 65 27.26 -4.35 -38.91
C ASP A 65 28.44 -3.49 -38.40
N TRP A 66 28.15 -2.47 -37.59
CA TRP A 66 29.18 -1.60 -36.98
C TRP A 66 29.64 -2.09 -35.62
N ARG A 67 29.10 -3.22 -35.14
CA ARG A 67 29.58 -3.84 -33.94
C ARG A 67 31.02 -4.33 -34.11
N LEU A 68 31.85 -4.03 -33.13
CA LEU A 68 33.24 -4.43 -33.12
C LEU A 68 33.30 -5.91 -32.64
N GLY A 69 33.48 -6.87 -33.59
CA GLY A 69 33.78 -8.26 -33.32
C GLY A 69 33.04 -8.93 -32.14
N ASP A 70 33.77 -9.64 -31.27
CA ASP A 70 33.23 -10.13 -30.02
C ASP A 70 32.94 -9.00 -29.05
N ALA A 71 31.73 -8.97 -28.47
CA ALA A 71 31.27 -7.87 -27.64
C ALA A 71 32.17 -7.63 -26.43
N GLN A 72 32.63 -8.70 -25.76
CA GLN A 72 33.53 -8.60 -24.60
C GLN A 72 34.91 -8.09 -25.00
N GLU A 73 35.47 -8.63 -26.06
CA GLU A 73 36.75 -8.19 -26.60
C GLU A 73 36.67 -6.74 -27.05
N ALA A 74 35.59 -6.35 -27.73
CA ALA A 74 35.34 -4.97 -28.16
C ALA A 74 35.33 -3.98 -26.98
N VAL A 75 34.58 -4.27 -25.96
CA VAL A 75 34.47 -3.38 -24.77
C VAL A 75 35.79 -3.33 -23.97
N LEU A 76 36.46 -4.47 -23.77
CA LEU A 76 37.74 -4.52 -23.03
C LEU A 76 38.92 -3.97 -23.83
N SER A 77 38.92 -4.09 -25.19
CA SER A 77 39.97 -3.52 -26.03
C SER A 77 40.06 -1.99 -25.96
N VAL A 78 38.90 -1.34 -25.61
CA VAL A 78 38.82 0.10 -25.49
C VAL A 78 39.61 0.60 -24.28
N CYS A 79 39.48 -0.01 -23.09
CA CYS A 79 40.26 0.35 -21.89
C CYS A 79 40.18 -0.68 -20.76
N SER A 80 40.98 -1.74 -20.83
CA SER A 80 41.01 -2.82 -19.82
C SER A 80 41.51 -2.43 -18.43
N ASN A 81 42.19 -1.26 -18.30
CA ASN A 81 42.79 -0.83 -17.02
C ASN A 81 41.81 0.00 -16.14
N LEU A 82 40.79 0.62 -16.74
CA LEU A 82 39.87 1.53 -16.05
C LEU A 82 38.47 0.92 -15.86
N ILE A 83 38.17 -0.16 -16.55
CA ILE A 83 36.91 -0.89 -16.47
C ILE A 83 37.14 -2.36 -16.14
N THR A 84 36.14 -3.00 -15.56
CA THR A 84 36.14 -4.43 -15.30
C THR A 84 34.79 -5.04 -15.70
N VAL A 85 34.85 -6.28 -16.14
CA VAL A 85 33.65 -7.10 -16.38
C VAL A 85 33.44 -8.03 -15.20
N VAL A 86 32.26 -8.02 -14.64
CA VAL A 86 31.89 -8.83 -13.48
C VAL A 86 30.70 -9.70 -13.87
N ASP A 87 30.77 -11.00 -13.56
CA ASP A 87 29.62 -11.89 -13.71
C ASP A 87 28.68 -11.73 -12.51
N VAL A 88 27.45 -11.38 -12.79
CA VAL A 88 26.37 -11.27 -11.80
C VAL A 88 25.19 -12.12 -12.29
N ASN A 89 24.98 -13.25 -11.63
CA ASN A 89 23.91 -14.19 -11.95
C ASN A 89 23.89 -14.66 -13.43
N GLY A 90 25.06 -14.88 -14.00
CA GLY A 90 25.21 -15.31 -15.41
C GLY A 90 25.12 -14.18 -16.44
N SER A 91 25.05 -12.93 -16.00
CA SER A 91 25.12 -11.73 -16.84
C SER A 91 26.45 -11.02 -16.65
N GLN A 92 27.16 -10.77 -17.74
CA GLN A 92 28.41 -10.00 -17.74
C GLN A 92 28.11 -8.51 -17.75
N ILE A 93 28.33 -7.84 -16.61
CA ILE A 93 28.15 -6.41 -16.45
C ILE A 93 29.47 -5.66 -16.49
N VAL A 94 29.46 -4.41 -17.00
CA VAL A 94 30.63 -3.54 -17.06
C VAL A 94 30.54 -2.47 -15.99
N GLN A 95 31.64 -2.24 -15.30
CA GLN A 95 31.75 -1.17 -14.30
C GLN A 95 33.15 -0.60 -14.28
N PHE A 96 33.32 0.57 -13.66
CA PHE A 96 34.67 1.09 -13.37
C PHE A 96 35.41 0.13 -12.44
N SER A 97 36.70 -0.08 -12.69
CA SER A 97 37.57 -0.95 -11.88
C SER A 97 37.66 -0.52 -10.43
N HIS A 98 37.48 0.79 -10.17
CA HIS A 98 37.39 1.39 -8.85
C HIS A 98 36.51 2.65 -8.91
N PHE A 99 35.81 2.98 -7.79
CA PHE A 99 34.92 4.15 -7.74
C PHE A 99 35.66 5.48 -8.02
N SER A 100 36.93 5.60 -7.61
CA SER A 100 37.75 6.78 -7.84
C SER A 100 38.08 7.05 -9.32
N VAL A 101 37.89 6.06 -10.23
CA VAL A 101 37.98 6.31 -11.67
C VAL A 101 36.84 7.24 -12.11
N LYS A 102 35.61 7.00 -11.65
CA LYS A 102 34.48 7.89 -11.93
C LYS A 102 34.72 9.29 -11.36
N GLU A 103 35.18 9.37 -10.11
CA GLU A 103 35.48 10.64 -9.46
C GLU A 103 36.55 11.42 -10.23
N PHE A 104 37.60 10.74 -10.70
CA PHE A 104 38.63 11.34 -11.54
C PHE A 104 38.10 11.85 -12.86
N LEU A 105 37.32 11.03 -13.59
CA LEU A 105 36.76 11.39 -14.89
C LEU A 105 35.73 12.55 -14.82
N THR A 106 35.13 12.80 -13.66
CA THR A 106 34.19 13.92 -13.43
C THR A 106 34.84 15.09 -12.68
N SER A 107 36.17 15.06 -12.44
CA SER A 107 36.87 16.07 -11.65
C SER A 107 37.20 17.33 -12.47
N ASN A 108 37.20 18.49 -11.80
CA ASN A 108 37.65 19.75 -12.40
C ASN A 108 39.12 19.72 -12.83
N ARG A 109 39.91 18.84 -12.24
CA ARG A 109 41.32 18.63 -12.63
C ARG A 109 41.40 18.13 -14.07
N LEU A 110 40.61 17.13 -14.43
CA LEU A 110 40.58 16.59 -15.78
C LEU A 110 39.97 17.60 -16.78
N ALA A 111 39.00 18.40 -16.36
CA ALA A 111 38.39 19.46 -17.16
C ALA A 111 39.42 20.52 -17.59
N SER A 112 40.42 20.78 -16.75
CA SER A 112 41.47 21.76 -16.99
C SER A 112 42.81 21.17 -17.49
N ALA A 113 42.83 19.86 -17.81
CA ALA A 113 44.03 19.17 -18.31
C ALA A 113 44.34 19.54 -19.77
N MET A 114 45.47 19.03 -20.29
CA MET A 114 45.81 19.17 -21.72
C MET A 114 44.72 18.59 -22.61
N GLU A 115 44.64 19.07 -23.86
CA GLU A 115 43.57 18.71 -24.84
C GLU A 115 43.40 17.19 -25.00
N ASP A 116 44.47 16.43 -25.02
CA ASP A 116 44.46 14.96 -25.06
C ASP A 116 43.78 14.26 -23.89
N LEU A 117 43.76 14.87 -22.73
CA LEU A 117 43.16 14.34 -21.51
C LEU A 117 41.77 14.95 -21.23
N SER A 118 41.62 16.26 -21.50
CA SER A 118 40.37 16.97 -21.24
C SER A 118 39.17 16.40 -22.04
N GLY A 119 39.45 15.77 -23.17
CA GLY A 119 38.43 15.04 -23.97
C GLY A 119 37.75 13.88 -23.19
N TYR A 120 38.36 13.34 -22.14
CA TYR A 120 37.77 12.31 -21.28
C TYR A 120 36.96 12.86 -20.10
N TYR A 121 36.93 14.18 -19.93
CA TYR A 121 36.15 14.81 -18.88
C TYR A 121 34.67 14.57 -19.13
N ILE A 122 33.96 14.00 -18.13
CA ILE A 122 32.56 13.67 -18.21
C ILE A 122 31.72 14.76 -17.55
N THR A 123 30.94 15.47 -18.37
CA THR A 123 29.86 16.29 -17.86
C THR A 123 28.58 15.47 -17.78
N PRO A 124 27.74 15.62 -16.74
CA PRO A 124 26.45 14.92 -16.70
C PRO A 124 25.61 15.15 -17.96
N HIS A 125 25.57 16.40 -18.46
CA HIS A 125 24.83 16.75 -19.67
C HIS A 125 25.30 15.93 -20.89
N SER A 126 26.60 15.89 -21.21
CA SER A 126 27.11 15.14 -22.35
C SER A 126 26.86 13.65 -22.23
N ALA A 127 27.00 13.09 -21.00
CA ALA A 127 26.80 11.69 -20.74
C ALA A 127 25.33 11.27 -20.90
N HIS A 128 24.39 12.04 -20.32
CA HIS A 128 22.96 11.79 -20.51
C HIS A 128 22.52 11.97 -21.98
N THR A 129 23.11 12.97 -22.69
CA THR A 129 22.85 13.17 -24.11
C THR A 129 23.24 11.94 -24.95
N ILE A 130 24.45 11.42 -24.75
CA ILE A 130 24.96 10.26 -25.50
C ILE A 130 24.10 9.02 -25.28
N ILE A 131 23.77 8.73 -24.01
CA ILE A 131 22.98 7.52 -23.72
C ILE A 131 21.53 7.66 -24.22
N ALA A 132 20.92 8.86 -24.15
CA ALA A 132 19.60 9.14 -24.69
C ALA A 132 19.57 9.01 -26.23
N GLN A 133 20.56 9.58 -26.91
CA GLN A 133 20.71 9.46 -28.39
C GLN A 133 20.92 8.01 -28.80
N SER A 134 21.79 7.26 -28.10
CA SER A 134 22.03 5.84 -28.35
C SER A 134 20.77 5.01 -28.18
N SER A 135 20.02 5.28 -27.11
CA SER A 135 18.75 4.61 -26.81
C SER A 135 17.72 4.82 -27.92
N LEU A 136 17.50 6.08 -28.30
CA LEU A 136 16.56 6.41 -29.40
C LEU A 136 17.03 5.83 -30.74
N SER A 137 18.33 5.83 -31.02
CA SER A 137 18.86 5.25 -32.24
C SER A 137 18.55 3.75 -32.37
N VAL A 138 18.66 3.00 -31.30
CA VAL A 138 18.34 1.57 -31.29
C VAL A 138 16.82 1.36 -31.40
N LEU A 139 16.01 2.13 -30.68
CA LEU A 139 14.54 2.03 -30.77
C LEU A 139 14.01 2.34 -32.16
N LEU A 140 14.64 3.26 -32.89
CA LEU A 140 14.29 3.62 -34.23
C LEU A 140 14.70 2.57 -35.33
N GLN A 141 15.41 1.49 -34.94
CA GLN A 141 15.68 0.35 -35.84
C GLN A 141 14.62 -0.75 -35.70
N LEU A 142 13.77 -0.67 -34.71
CA LEU A 142 12.74 -1.70 -34.45
C LEU A 142 11.57 -1.48 -35.42
N ASP A 143 11.48 -2.31 -36.46
CA ASP A 143 10.42 -2.26 -37.47
C ASP A 143 9.28 -3.25 -37.19
N ASP A 144 8.31 -3.35 -38.09
CA ASP A 144 7.15 -4.23 -37.96
C ASP A 144 7.48 -5.74 -38.01
N SER A 145 8.68 -6.11 -38.49
CA SER A 145 9.11 -7.51 -38.57
C SER A 145 9.69 -8.05 -37.27
N ILE A 146 9.95 -7.18 -36.30
CA ILE A 146 10.57 -7.54 -35.01
C ILE A 146 9.60 -8.33 -34.16
N ASP A 147 9.99 -9.54 -33.82
CA ASP A 147 9.35 -10.37 -32.79
C ASP A 147 10.24 -10.51 -31.54
N ARG A 148 9.80 -11.31 -30.56
CA ARG A 148 10.53 -11.52 -29.31
C ARG A 148 11.94 -12.11 -29.53
N ASP A 149 12.13 -12.93 -30.53
CA ASP A 149 13.45 -13.48 -30.86
C ASP A 149 14.30 -12.48 -31.60
N GLY A 150 13.71 -11.70 -32.50
CA GLY A 150 14.37 -10.60 -33.21
C GLY A 150 14.91 -9.52 -32.28
N ILE A 151 14.21 -9.20 -31.21
CA ILE A 151 14.65 -8.24 -30.15
C ILE A 151 15.98 -8.67 -29.52
N LYS A 152 16.27 -9.97 -29.39
CA LYS A 152 17.54 -10.48 -28.87
C LYS A 152 18.76 -10.02 -29.72
N ASN A 153 18.52 -9.65 -30.97
CA ASN A 153 19.55 -9.06 -31.82
C ASN A 153 19.84 -7.58 -31.47
N PHE A 154 19.08 -7.00 -30.56
CA PHE A 154 19.24 -5.62 -30.08
C PHE A 154 19.36 -5.64 -28.55
N PRO A 155 20.47 -6.14 -27.96
CA PRO A 155 20.63 -6.28 -26.51
C PRO A 155 20.34 -5.01 -25.72
N PHE A 156 20.67 -3.84 -26.26
CA PHE A 156 20.44 -2.55 -25.61
C PHE A 156 18.97 -2.08 -25.65
N SER A 157 18.10 -2.70 -26.47
CA SER A 157 16.70 -2.26 -26.64
C SER A 157 15.90 -2.25 -25.33
N GLY A 158 16.12 -3.25 -24.47
CA GLY A 158 15.47 -3.30 -23.16
C GLY A 158 15.87 -2.14 -22.25
N TYR A 159 17.17 -1.84 -22.14
CA TYR A 159 17.65 -0.66 -21.41
C TYR A 159 17.11 0.62 -22.04
N ALA A 160 17.25 0.73 -23.37
CA ALA A 160 16.82 1.88 -24.12
C ALA A 160 15.34 2.20 -23.87
N ALA A 161 14.45 1.21 -23.97
CA ALA A 161 13.02 1.41 -23.80
C ALA A 161 12.63 1.89 -22.40
N HIS A 162 13.30 1.38 -21.36
CA HIS A 162 12.96 1.71 -19.97
C HIS A 162 13.54 3.05 -19.49
N TYR A 163 14.74 3.43 -19.96
CA TYR A 163 15.50 4.51 -19.32
C TYR A 163 15.79 5.73 -20.21
N TRP A 164 15.46 5.70 -21.50
CA TRP A 164 15.74 6.85 -22.39
C TRP A 164 15.03 8.13 -21.91
N VAL A 165 13.82 8.00 -21.35
CA VAL A 165 13.02 9.13 -20.86
C VAL A 165 13.75 9.83 -19.70
N GLU A 166 14.26 9.06 -18.72
CA GLU A 166 15.02 9.60 -17.59
C GLU A 166 16.26 10.37 -18.06
N HIS A 167 16.98 9.81 -19.01
CA HIS A 167 18.13 10.50 -19.59
C HIS A 167 17.72 11.73 -20.44
N GLY A 168 16.62 11.64 -21.17
CA GLY A 168 16.10 12.73 -21.97
C GLY A 168 15.55 13.91 -21.17
N GLN A 169 15.09 13.66 -19.95
CA GLN A 169 14.62 14.70 -19.02
C GLN A 169 15.77 15.45 -18.32
N PHE A 170 17.01 14.97 -18.45
CA PHE A 170 18.14 15.68 -17.89
C PHE A 170 18.28 17.08 -18.52
N GLU A 171 18.65 18.07 -17.71
CA GLU A 171 18.70 19.47 -18.13
C GLU A 171 19.48 19.67 -19.45
N GLY A 172 18.84 20.30 -20.43
CA GLY A 172 19.41 20.62 -21.72
C GLY A 172 19.45 19.46 -22.74
N VAL A 173 19.13 18.22 -22.36
CA VAL A 173 19.19 17.05 -23.27
C VAL A 173 18.00 17.01 -24.24
N SER A 174 16.78 17.28 -23.77
CA SER A 174 15.56 17.20 -24.57
C SER A 174 15.63 17.96 -25.92
N PRO A 175 16.18 19.19 -26.00
CA PRO A 175 16.32 19.88 -27.29
C PRO A 175 17.23 19.16 -28.27
N VAL A 176 18.24 18.45 -27.79
CA VAL A 176 19.22 17.74 -28.66
C VAL A 176 18.61 16.47 -29.27
N ILE A 177 17.73 15.81 -28.55
CA ILE A 177 17.06 14.56 -28.97
C ILE A 177 15.68 14.79 -29.60
N GLN A 178 15.24 16.06 -29.75
CA GLN A 178 13.89 16.42 -30.21
C GLN A 178 13.49 15.70 -31.51
N LEU A 179 14.33 15.75 -32.52
CA LEU A 179 14.04 15.12 -33.82
C LEU A 179 13.89 13.59 -33.71
N ALA A 180 14.69 12.95 -32.86
CA ALA A 180 14.60 11.50 -32.64
C ALA A 180 13.30 11.13 -31.91
N MET A 181 12.87 11.96 -30.96
CA MET A 181 11.59 11.80 -30.27
C MET A 181 10.41 11.97 -31.25
N GLU A 182 10.42 12.98 -32.08
CA GLU A 182 9.38 13.18 -33.12
C GLU A 182 9.26 11.97 -34.05
N HIS A 183 10.39 11.36 -34.43
CA HIS A 183 10.40 10.14 -35.24
C HIS A 183 9.90 8.92 -34.46
N LEU A 184 10.23 8.79 -33.18
CA LEU A 184 9.76 7.68 -32.33
C LEU A 184 8.24 7.77 -32.13
N PHE A 185 7.70 8.97 -31.89
CA PHE A 185 6.30 9.20 -31.59
C PHE A 185 5.40 9.41 -32.82
N ASP A 186 5.92 9.23 -34.06
CA ASP A 186 5.12 9.27 -35.27
C ASP A 186 4.18 8.05 -35.33
N PRO A 187 2.84 8.22 -35.25
CA PRO A 187 1.89 7.10 -35.25
C PRO A 187 1.86 6.32 -36.56
N ASN A 188 2.43 6.88 -37.65
CA ASN A 188 2.52 6.22 -38.98
C ASN A 188 3.73 5.28 -39.08
N LYS A 189 4.55 5.19 -38.02
CA LYS A 189 5.74 4.34 -37.95
C LYS A 189 5.61 3.29 -36.85
N PRO A 190 6.28 2.14 -36.99
CA PRO A 190 6.18 1.05 -36.05
C PRO A 190 6.90 1.33 -34.71
N HIS A 191 7.80 2.30 -34.67
CA HIS A 191 8.74 2.52 -33.56
C HIS A 191 8.05 2.81 -32.24
N PHE A 192 7.00 3.65 -32.27
CA PHE A 192 6.20 3.97 -31.09
C PHE A 192 5.53 2.71 -30.52
N ALA A 193 4.88 1.92 -31.35
CA ALA A 193 4.22 0.69 -30.94
C ALA A 193 5.21 -0.33 -30.37
N ASN A 194 6.39 -0.45 -30.96
CA ASN A 194 7.45 -1.33 -30.49
C ASN A 194 8.02 -0.85 -29.15
N TRP A 195 8.21 0.45 -28.97
CA TRP A 195 8.63 0.99 -27.67
C TRP A 195 7.62 0.69 -26.56
N VAL A 196 6.32 0.95 -26.76
CA VAL A 196 5.26 0.65 -25.79
C VAL A 196 5.15 -0.85 -25.56
N TRP A 197 5.35 -1.70 -26.57
CA TRP A 197 5.36 -3.15 -26.39
C TRP A 197 6.50 -3.64 -25.49
N ILE A 198 7.70 -3.05 -25.61
CA ILE A 198 8.85 -3.39 -24.74
C ILE A 198 8.65 -2.83 -23.32
N CYS A 199 8.19 -1.59 -23.22
CA CYS A 199 8.04 -0.88 -21.95
C CYS A 199 6.78 -0.03 -21.96
N ASP A 200 5.68 -0.55 -21.42
CA ASP A 200 4.48 0.25 -21.21
C ASP A 200 4.61 1.05 -19.90
N MET A 201 4.66 2.37 -20.01
CA MET A 201 4.80 3.28 -18.87
C MET A 201 3.59 3.24 -17.94
N ASP A 202 2.42 2.82 -18.42
CA ASP A 202 1.22 2.62 -17.59
C ASP A 202 1.31 1.33 -16.74
N GLU A 203 2.19 0.39 -17.15
CA GLU A 203 2.43 -0.88 -16.45
C GLU A 203 3.92 -1.05 -16.06
N PRO A 204 4.53 -0.09 -15.34
CA PRO A 204 5.97 -0.12 -15.04
C PRO A 204 6.39 -1.30 -14.16
N TRP A 205 5.43 -2.00 -13.53
CA TRP A 205 5.65 -3.21 -12.73
C TRP A 205 5.77 -4.49 -13.57
N ARG A 206 5.60 -4.41 -14.89
CA ARG A 206 5.67 -5.55 -15.80
C ARG A 206 7.15 -5.85 -16.08
N GLU A 207 7.70 -6.84 -15.38
CA GLU A 207 9.11 -7.23 -15.50
C GLU A 207 9.38 -8.00 -16.80
N ASP A 208 8.38 -8.70 -17.33
CA ASP A 208 8.49 -9.53 -18.53
C ASP A 208 7.76 -8.91 -19.73
N MET A 209 8.49 -8.79 -20.84
CA MET A 209 7.91 -8.44 -22.13
C MET A 209 6.85 -9.50 -22.53
N PRO A 210 5.68 -9.11 -23.06
CA PRO A 210 4.67 -10.04 -23.52
C PRO A 210 5.25 -11.07 -24.48
N THR A 211 4.81 -12.32 -24.36
CA THR A 211 5.30 -13.43 -25.20
C THR A 211 5.01 -13.25 -26.68
N THR A 212 3.97 -12.48 -27.00
CA THR A 212 3.57 -12.15 -28.36
C THR A 212 3.38 -10.65 -28.52
N ARG A 213 3.81 -10.09 -29.65
CA ARG A 213 3.49 -8.71 -30.01
C ARG A 213 1.97 -8.57 -30.09
N PRO A 214 1.36 -7.58 -29.43
CA PRO A 214 -0.09 -7.39 -29.53
C PRO A 214 -0.46 -7.07 -30.98
N GLU A 215 -1.47 -7.75 -31.53
CA GLU A 215 -2.06 -7.45 -32.85
C GLU A 215 -2.79 -6.09 -32.88
N ARG A 216 -2.95 -5.45 -31.72
CA ARG A 216 -3.66 -4.19 -31.55
C ARG A 216 -2.68 -3.03 -31.41
N PRO A 217 -3.06 -1.81 -31.87
CA PRO A 217 -2.27 -0.61 -31.61
C PRO A 217 -2.06 -0.39 -30.10
N PRO A 218 -1.07 0.42 -29.73
CA PRO A 218 -0.85 0.80 -28.32
C PRO A 218 -2.14 1.24 -27.63
N PRO A 219 -2.27 1.04 -26.30
CA PRO A 219 -3.51 1.32 -25.58
C PRO A 219 -3.89 2.81 -25.58
N ALA A 220 -2.94 3.71 -25.89
CA ALA A 220 -3.18 5.15 -26.01
C ALA A 220 -2.40 5.76 -27.19
N ALA A 221 -2.84 6.96 -27.59
CA ALA A 221 -2.19 7.75 -28.64
C ALA A 221 -0.79 8.23 -28.21
N PRO A 222 0.13 8.53 -29.16
CA PRO A 222 1.46 9.05 -28.87
C PRO A 222 1.45 10.30 -27.97
N LEU A 223 0.48 11.20 -28.14
CA LEU A 223 0.34 12.40 -27.31
C LEU A 223 0.17 12.05 -25.82
N TYR A 224 -0.61 11.02 -25.48
CA TYR A 224 -0.77 10.56 -24.10
C TYR A 224 0.57 10.18 -23.45
N TYR A 225 1.37 9.38 -24.14
CA TYR A 225 2.69 8.96 -23.65
C TYR A 225 3.70 10.12 -23.63
N ALA A 226 3.65 11.05 -24.60
CA ALA A 226 4.49 12.24 -24.58
C ALA A 226 4.20 13.13 -23.35
N VAL A 227 2.92 13.25 -22.98
CA VAL A 227 2.49 13.93 -21.76
C VAL A 227 3.00 13.21 -20.53
N HIS A 228 2.89 11.89 -20.49
CA HIS A 228 3.45 11.06 -19.41
C HIS A 228 4.96 11.27 -19.24
N CYS A 229 5.69 11.41 -20.36
CA CYS A 229 7.12 11.71 -20.37
C CYS A 229 7.44 13.18 -20.01
N GLY A 230 6.50 14.12 -20.09
CA GLY A 230 6.72 15.53 -19.76
C GLY A 230 7.55 16.33 -20.78
N PHE A 231 7.68 15.90 -22.03
CA PHE A 231 8.45 16.58 -23.06
C PHE A 231 7.65 17.69 -23.78
N HIS A 232 7.69 18.89 -23.25
CA HIS A 232 6.84 20.01 -23.67
C HIS A 232 6.88 20.30 -25.19
N ARG A 233 8.07 20.37 -25.79
CA ARG A 233 8.23 20.61 -27.25
C ARG A 233 7.68 19.47 -28.10
N LEU A 234 7.85 18.22 -27.65
CA LEU A 234 7.27 17.05 -28.32
C LEU A 234 5.74 17.11 -28.27
N ILE A 235 5.17 17.50 -27.14
CA ILE A 235 3.72 17.66 -26.95
C ILE A 235 3.18 18.73 -27.89
N GLU A 236 3.83 19.90 -27.98
CA GLU A 236 3.45 20.98 -28.92
C GLU A 236 3.49 20.48 -30.37
N HIS A 237 4.55 19.76 -30.75
CA HIS A 237 4.67 19.16 -32.07
C HIS A 237 3.53 18.18 -32.40
N LEU A 238 3.25 17.25 -31.49
CA LEU A 238 2.20 16.24 -31.66
C LEU A 238 0.80 16.85 -31.69
N ILE A 239 0.50 17.85 -30.87
CA ILE A 239 -0.77 18.60 -30.92
C ILE A 239 -0.92 19.30 -32.30
N ALA A 240 0.15 19.87 -32.83
CA ALA A 240 0.11 20.55 -34.14
C ALA A 240 -0.06 19.55 -35.30
N ALA A 241 0.61 18.41 -35.21
CA ALA A 241 0.56 17.37 -36.25
C ALA A 241 -0.73 16.52 -36.21
N TYR A 242 -1.22 16.23 -34.99
CA TYR A 242 -2.34 15.33 -34.73
C TYR A 242 -3.32 15.96 -33.73
N PRO A 243 -4.04 17.04 -34.09
CA PRO A 243 -4.90 17.79 -33.16
C PRO A 243 -6.07 16.96 -32.59
N GLY A 244 -6.48 15.88 -33.25
CA GLY A 244 -7.50 14.95 -32.76
C GLY A 244 -7.07 14.16 -31.53
N ASP A 245 -5.78 14.01 -31.30
CA ASP A 245 -5.24 13.21 -30.19
C ASP A 245 -5.36 13.91 -28.83
N VAL A 246 -5.68 15.20 -28.80
CA VAL A 246 -5.92 15.96 -27.56
C VAL A 246 -6.99 15.29 -26.68
N ASN A 247 -8.01 14.67 -27.32
CA ASN A 247 -9.11 13.95 -26.66
C ASN A 247 -9.08 12.45 -26.93
N ALA A 248 -7.96 11.91 -27.44
CA ALA A 248 -7.83 10.47 -27.64
C ALA A 248 -7.92 9.74 -26.31
N ARG A 249 -8.77 8.70 -26.30
CA ARG A 249 -8.93 7.86 -25.10
C ARG A 249 -7.98 6.70 -25.12
N GLY A 250 -7.47 6.35 -23.94
CA GLY A 250 -6.59 5.21 -23.74
C GLY A 250 -5.59 5.42 -22.61
N GLY A 251 -4.84 4.37 -22.30
CA GLY A 251 -3.91 4.36 -21.19
C GLY A 251 -4.61 4.22 -19.83
N TYR A 252 -3.84 4.35 -18.76
CA TYR A 252 -4.36 4.22 -17.40
C TYR A 252 -5.26 5.42 -17.00
N TYR A 253 -4.88 6.62 -17.41
CA TYR A 253 -5.59 7.87 -17.08
C TYR A 253 -6.68 8.24 -18.13
N GLU A 254 -6.87 7.43 -19.17
CA GLU A 254 -7.90 7.58 -20.21
C GLU A 254 -7.82 8.86 -21.05
N SER A 255 -7.04 9.86 -20.70
CA SER A 255 -6.83 11.06 -21.52
C SER A 255 -5.47 11.71 -21.27
N PRO A 256 -4.92 12.46 -22.25
CA PRO A 256 -3.71 13.25 -22.06
C PRO A 256 -3.84 14.27 -20.92
N LEU A 257 -5.00 14.93 -20.78
CA LEU A 257 -5.23 15.89 -19.70
C LEU A 257 -5.17 15.24 -18.32
N SER A 258 -5.83 14.09 -18.16
CA SER A 258 -5.81 13.35 -16.89
C SER A 258 -4.39 12.86 -16.55
N ALA A 259 -3.61 12.45 -17.55
CA ALA A 259 -2.20 12.08 -17.37
C ALA A 259 -1.35 13.29 -16.94
N ALA A 260 -1.51 14.46 -17.60
CA ALA A 260 -0.80 15.69 -17.22
C ALA A 260 -1.03 16.07 -15.76
N LEU A 261 -2.30 16.03 -15.32
CA LEU A 261 -2.70 16.40 -13.97
C LEU A 261 -2.26 15.36 -12.93
N ALA A 262 -2.26 14.08 -13.28
CA ALA A 262 -1.75 13.01 -12.40
C ALA A 262 -0.24 13.13 -12.15
N HIS A 263 0.51 13.68 -13.10
CA HIS A 263 1.94 13.97 -12.99
C HIS A 263 2.25 15.40 -12.53
N GLU A 264 1.23 16.16 -12.11
CA GLU A 264 1.36 17.54 -11.63
C GLU A 264 1.94 18.52 -12.65
N ASN A 265 1.88 18.20 -13.94
CA ASN A 265 2.36 19.03 -15.03
C ASN A 265 1.31 20.10 -15.41
N VAL A 266 1.17 21.13 -14.57
CA VAL A 266 0.14 22.18 -14.74
C VAL A 266 0.29 22.92 -16.06
N ASP A 267 1.52 23.21 -16.50
CA ASP A 267 1.78 23.91 -17.78
C ASP A 267 1.30 23.08 -18.98
N ILE A 268 1.51 21.78 -18.95
CA ILE A 268 1.03 20.86 -20.00
C ILE A 268 -0.50 20.76 -19.94
N ALA A 269 -1.07 20.67 -18.74
CA ALA A 269 -2.54 20.67 -18.57
C ALA A 269 -3.17 21.93 -19.14
N LEU A 270 -2.60 23.12 -18.85
CA LEU A 270 -3.03 24.41 -19.43
C LEU A 270 -2.93 24.42 -20.95
N LEU A 271 -1.85 23.88 -21.52
CA LEU A 271 -1.68 23.77 -22.96
C LEU A 271 -2.79 22.91 -23.58
N LEU A 272 -3.06 21.73 -22.99
CA LEU A 272 -4.11 20.82 -23.46
C LEU A 272 -5.51 21.44 -23.35
N LEU A 273 -5.84 22.09 -22.23
CA LEU A 273 -7.11 22.80 -22.04
C LEU A 273 -7.32 23.91 -23.08
N ARG A 274 -6.29 24.71 -23.34
CA ARG A 274 -6.32 25.74 -24.41
C ARG A 274 -6.51 25.16 -25.82
N ARG A 275 -6.17 23.88 -26.01
CA ARG A 275 -6.35 23.15 -27.27
C ARG A 275 -7.63 22.31 -27.30
N GLY A 276 -8.53 22.52 -26.32
CA GLY A 276 -9.86 21.91 -26.27
C GLY A 276 -9.89 20.50 -25.69
N ALA A 277 -9.01 20.21 -24.73
CA ALA A 277 -9.08 18.96 -23.99
C ALA A 277 -10.38 18.88 -23.17
N ASP A 278 -11.06 17.74 -23.23
CA ASP A 278 -12.27 17.47 -22.44
C ASP A 278 -11.90 17.28 -20.96
N VAL A 279 -12.33 18.21 -20.13
CA VAL A 279 -12.05 18.26 -18.69
C VAL A 279 -12.81 17.19 -17.89
N ASN A 280 -13.91 16.65 -18.47
CA ASN A 280 -14.83 15.75 -17.79
C ASN A 280 -14.59 14.26 -18.12
N VAL A 281 -13.48 13.93 -18.76
CA VAL A 281 -13.11 12.54 -19.05
C VAL A 281 -12.92 11.76 -17.74
N LEU A 282 -13.56 10.59 -17.65
CA LEU A 282 -13.36 9.65 -16.56
C LEU A 282 -12.24 8.67 -16.93
N ASP A 283 -11.34 8.42 -15.97
CA ASP A 283 -10.30 7.40 -16.09
C ASP A 283 -10.86 5.98 -15.89
N LYS A 284 -9.99 4.95 -15.97
CA LYS A 284 -10.39 3.54 -15.77
C LYS A 284 -10.98 3.25 -14.39
N THR A 285 -10.73 4.12 -13.42
CA THR A 285 -11.31 4.03 -12.07
C THR A 285 -12.58 4.87 -11.94
N GLY A 286 -13.07 5.43 -13.06
CA GLY A 286 -14.25 6.29 -13.14
C GLY A 286 -14.07 7.66 -12.50
N ARG A 287 -12.85 8.13 -12.29
CA ARG A 287 -12.56 9.43 -11.69
C ARG A 287 -12.23 10.46 -12.76
N SER A 288 -12.80 11.65 -12.65
CA SER A 288 -12.36 12.81 -13.45
C SER A 288 -11.11 13.46 -12.85
N ALA A 289 -10.49 14.33 -13.62
CA ALA A 289 -9.40 15.18 -13.14
C ALA A 289 -9.78 15.96 -11.87
N LEU A 290 -11.02 16.47 -11.79
CA LEU A 290 -11.54 17.18 -10.62
C LEU A 290 -11.62 16.31 -9.38
N HIS A 291 -12.04 15.04 -9.49
CA HIS A 291 -12.02 14.09 -8.38
C HIS A 291 -10.61 13.88 -7.84
N ARG A 292 -9.64 13.65 -8.73
CA ARG A 292 -8.24 13.41 -8.34
C ARG A 292 -7.62 14.63 -7.68
N ALA A 293 -7.78 15.81 -8.28
CA ALA A 293 -7.29 17.06 -7.71
C ALA A 293 -7.89 17.32 -6.32
N SER A 294 -9.18 17.03 -6.15
CA SER A 294 -9.90 17.19 -4.88
C SER A 294 -9.44 16.20 -3.82
N GLU A 295 -9.21 14.93 -4.17
CA GLU A 295 -8.66 13.92 -3.25
C GLU A 295 -7.24 14.26 -2.76
N HIS A 296 -6.42 14.90 -3.60
CA HIS A 296 -5.05 15.28 -3.25
C HIS A 296 -4.92 16.69 -2.68
N GLY A 297 -6.03 17.41 -2.51
CA GLY A 297 -6.03 18.75 -1.95
C GLY A 297 -5.37 19.82 -2.85
N ARG A 298 -5.30 19.59 -4.17
CA ARG A 298 -4.63 20.46 -5.13
C ARG A 298 -5.56 21.60 -5.55
N ILE A 299 -5.61 22.63 -4.71
CA ILE A 299 -6.49 23.78 -4.92
C ILE A 299 -6.22 24.51 -6.24
N ASP A 300 -4.95 24.62 -6.63
CA ASP A 300 -4.52 25.23 -7.89
C ASP A 300 -5.10 24.51 -9.11
N ILE A 301 -5.08 23.18 -9.10
CA ILE A 301 -5.64 22.33 -10.16
C ILE A 301 -7.17 22.39 -10.13
N VAL A 302 -7.78 22.30 -8.94
CA VAL A 302 -9.25 22.39 -8.79
C VAL A 302 -9.75 23.72 -9.34
N GLN A 303 -9.10 24.84 -9.02
CA GLN A 303 -9.45 26.15 -9.54
C GLN A 303 -9.35 26.19 -11.07
N LEU A 304 -8.22 25.70 -11.62
CA LEU A 304 -7.99 25.63 -13.05
C LEU A 304 -9.08 24.84 -13.79
N LEU A 305 -9.44 23.65 -13.28
CA LEU A 305 -10.46 22.80 -13.88
C LEU A 305 -11.84 23.45 -13.88
N LEU A 306 -12.20 24.12 -12.76
CA LEU A 306 -13.48 24.84 -12.64
C LEU A 306 -13.52 26.09 -13.54
N GLU A 307 -12.40 26.74 -13.81
CA GLU A 307 -12.29 27.85 -14.77
C GLU A 307 -12.44 27.39 -16.24
N HIS A 308 -12.28 26.08 -16.48
CA HIS A 308 -12.44 25.42 -17.77
C HIS A 308 -13.69 24.54 -17.85
N ASP A 309 -14.76 24.89 -17.14
CA ASP A 309 -16.08 24.25 -17.19
C ASP A 309 -16.10 22.77 -16.76
N ALA A 310 -15.26 22.37 -15.79
CA ALA A 310 -15.39 21.06 -15.18
C ALA A 310 -16.74 20.91 -14.48
N ASP A 311 -17.43 19.79 -14.74
CA ASP A 311 -18.68 19.50 -14.06
C ASP A 311 -18.42 19.19 -12.58
N ILE A 312 -18.80 20.15 -11.71
CA ILE A 312 -18.55 20.10 -10.28
C ILE A 312 -19.28 18.95 -9.57
N ASN A 313 -20.39 18.47 -10.14
CA ASN A 313 -21.22 17.39 -9.62
C ASN A 313 -21.06 16.08 -10.41
N LEU A 314 -20.05 15.98 -11.27
CA LEU A 314 -19.75 14.75 -11.99
C LEU A 314 -19.55 13.59 -11.00
N ARG A 315 -20.07 12.41 -11.35
CA ARG A 315 -19.99 11.21 -10.50
C ARG A 315 -18.84 10.30 -10.94
N ASN A 316 -18.07 9.78 -9.98
CA ASN A 316 -17.15 8.68 -10.24
C ASN A 316 -17.88 7.33 -10.26
N THR A 317 -17.16 6.21 -10.40
CA THR A 317 -17.76 4.85 -10.40
C THR A 317 -18.44 4.45 -9.08
N SER A 318 -18.09 5.08 -7.97
CA SER A 318 -18.75 4.89 -6.67
C SER A 318 -19.93 5.86 -6.48
N GLY A 319 -20.21 6.68 -7.51
CA GLY A 319 -21.20 7.74 -7.43
C GLY A 319 -20.74 8.97 -6.62
N ASP A 320 -19.50 9.05 -6.15
CA ASP A 320 -19.01 10.21 -5.40
C ASP A 320 -18.82 11.42 -6.31
N SER A 321 -19.12 12.62 -5.80
CA SER A 321 -18.71 13.89 -6.39
C SER A 321 -17.33 14.32 -5.89
N ALA A 322 -16.76 15.35 -6.52
CA ALA A 322 -15.49 15.96 -6.07
C ALA A 322 -15.59 16.46 -4.61
N LEU A 323 -16.74 16.99 -4.19
CA LEU A 323 -16.97 17.45 -2.82
C LEU A 323 -16.95 16.29 -1.82
N VAL A 324 -17.58 15.15 -2.14
CA VAL A 324 -17.52 13.92 -1.29
C VAL A 324 -16.08 13.44 -1.16
N SER A 325 -15.34 13.42 -2.28
CA SER A 325 -13.94 13.00 -2.31
C SER A 325 -13.04 13.90 -1.47
N ALA A 326 -13.16 15.22 -1.59
CA ALA A 326 -12.43 16.22 -0.80
C ALA A 326 -12.76 16.11 0.70
N SER A 327 -14.05 15.94 1.03
CA SER A 327 -14.53 15.81 2.41
C SER A 327 -14.02 14.53 3.08
N ALA A 328 -13.87 13.43 2.32
CA ALA A 328 -13.30 12.19 2.82
C ALA A 328 -11.81 12.33 3.18
N LYS A 329 -11.08 13.26 2.56
CA LYS A 329 -9.64 13.49 2.79
C LYS A 329 -9.36 14.66 3.73
N GLY A 330 -10.35 15.48 4.07
CA GLY A 330 -10.19 16.64 4.92
C GLY A 330 -9.57 17.85 4.22
N GLY A 331 -9.68 17.93 2.90
CA GLY A 331 -9.15 19.02 2.08
C GLY A 331 -9.98 20.32 2.24
N MET A 332 -9.86 20.99 3.37
CA MET A 332 -10.70 22.15 3.73
C MET A 332 -10.72 23.23 2.68
N GLU A 333 -9.57 23.63 2.14
CA GLU A 333 -9.47 24.69 1.14
C GLU A 333 -10.22 24.32 -0.15
N VAL A 334 -10.10 23.05 -0.58
CA VAL A 334 -10.82 22.53 -1.74
C VAL A 334 -12.31 22.45 -1.48
N VAL A 335 -12.73 22.01 -0.29
CA VAL A 335 -14.15 21.96 0.10
C VAL A 335 -14.76 23.36 0.04
N CYS A 336 -14.10 24.36 0.62
CA CYS A 336 -14.55 25.75 0.56
C CYS A 336 -14.67 26.26 -0.88
N LEU A 337 -13.67 25.97 -1.72
CA LEU A 337 -13.70 26.38 -3.13
C LEU A 337 -14.85 25.73 -3.89
N LEU A 338 -15.07 24.42 -3.72
CA LEU A 338 -16.15 23.68 -4.38
C LEU A 338 -17.53 24.23 -3.95
N LEU A 339 -17.72 24.45 -2.65
CA LEU A 339 -18.97 25.04 -2.14
C LEU A 339 -19.21 26.46 -2.67
N GLN A 340 -18.18 27.30 -2.72
CA GLN A 340 -18.26 28.66 -3.31
C GLN A 340 -18.61 28.65 -4.80
N ARG A 341 -18.20 27.58 -5.52
CA ARG A 341 -18.49 27.39 -6.95
C ARG A 341 -19.80 26.64 -7.20
N GLY A 342 -20.60 26.36 -6.15
CA GLY A 342 -21.94 25.81 -6.26
C GLY A 342 -22.02 24.30 -6.30
N ALA A 343 -21.05 23.61 -5.71
CA ALA A 343 -21.17 22.16 -5.49
C ALA A 343 -22.39 21.85 -4.61
N ASP A 344 -23.15 20.82 -4.97
CA ASP A 344 -24.30 20.39 -4.19
C ASP A 344 -23.83 19.76 -2.86
N VAL A 345 -24.07 20.52 -1.77
CA VAL A 345 -23.67 20.13 -0.41
C VAL A 345 -24.37 18.86 0.07
N ASN A 346 -25.61 18.61 -0.44
CA ASN A 346 -26.44 17.45 -0.08
C ASN A 346 -26.36 16.31 -1.10
N PHE A 347 -25.39 16.39 -2.00
CA PHE A 347 -25.14 15.31 -2.96
C PHE A 347 -24.87 14.00 -2.23
N GLN A 348 -25.58 12.95 -2.64
CA GLN A 348 -25.36 11.57 -2.16
C GLN A 348 -24.88 10.67 -3.28
N ASN A 349 -23.91 9.82 -2.97
CA ASN A 349 -23.41 8.81 -3.88
C ASN A 349 -24.41 7.62 -4.03
N GLU A 350 -24.00 6.56 -4.72
CA GLU A 350 -24.84 5.36 -4.93
C GLU A 350 -25.15 4.62 -3.62
N GLU A 351 -24.32 4.77 -2.60
CA GLU A 351 -24.50 4.21 -1.26
C GLU A 351 -25.33 5.15 -0.34
N GLY A 352 -25.80 6.30 -0.86
CA GLY A 352 -26.51 7.32 -0.07
C GLY A 352 -25.57 8.17 0.79
N ILE A 353 -24.26 8.03 0.65
CA ILE A 353 -23.26 8.70 1.48
C ILE A 353 -23.07 10.14 1.00
N SER A 354 -23.24 11.12 1.90
CA SER A 354 -22.99 12.53 1.65
C SER A 354 -21.59 12.97 2.09
N SER A 355 -21.20 14.20 1.72
CA SER A 355 -19.94 14.81 2.16
C SER A 355 -19.84 14.87 3.69
N LEU A 356 -20.96 15.15 4.38
CA LEU A 356 -20.99 15.21 5.85
C LEU A 356 -20.81 13.83 6.49
N HIS A 357 -21.33 12.76 5.89
CA HIS A 357 -21.04 11.38 6.34
C HIS A 357 -19.55 11.08 6.29
N ARG A 358 -18.88 11.41 5.18
CA ARG A 358 -17.43 11.17 5.02
C ARG A 358 -16.58 12.00 5.99
N ALA A 359 -16.90 13.29 6.14
CA ALA A 359 -16.22 14.14 7.11
C ALA A 359 -16.40 13.61 8.54
N ALA A 360 -17.62 13.16 8.88
CA ALA A 360 -17.95 12.61 10.19
C ALA A 360 -17.23 11.28 10.47
N GLN A 361 -17.19 10.40 9.49
CA GLN A 361 -16.48 9.10 9.60
C GLN A 361 -14.98 9.28 9.81
N ASN A 362 -14.36 10.21 9.07
CA ASN A 362 -12.90 10.37 9.04
C ASN A 362 -12.34 11.40 10.05
N GLY A 363 -13.19 12.10 10.78
CA GLY A 363 -12.75 12.99 11.84
C GLY A 363 -12.38 14.42 11.38
N HIS A 364 -12.83 14.86 10.21
CA HIS A 364 -12.50 16.17 9.63
C HIS A 364 -13.43 17.27 10.16
N LEU A 365 -13.12 17.80 11.34
CA LEU A 365 -13.98 18.73 12.08
C LEU A 365 -14.26 20.03 11.31
N ASP A 366 -13.20 20.65 10.77
CA ASP A 366 -13.33 21.93 10.06
C ASP A 366 -14.17 21.78 8.79
N VAL A 367 -14.01 20.65 8.08
CA VAL A 367 -14.83 20.30 6.91
C VAL A 367 -16.28 20.09 7.31
N ALA A 368 -16.55 19.34 8.39
CA ALA A 368 -17.91 19.11 8.87
C ALA A 368 -18.60 20.45 9.24
N LEU A 369 -17.89 21.36 9.90
CA LEU A 369 -18.41 22.70 10.23
C LEU A 369 -18.75 23.48 8.96
N SER A 370 -17.85 23.56 7.99
CA SER A 370 -18.07 24.27 6.74
C SER A 370 -19.24 23.71 5.93
N LEU A 371 -19.42 22.38 5.91
CA LEU A 371 -20.55 21.73 5.28
C LEU A 371 -21.88 22.11 5.95
N LEU A 372 -21.93 22.10 7.30
CA LEU A 372 -23.11 22.50 8.07
C LEU A 372 -23.46 23.98 7.85
N GLU A 373 -22.47 24.87 7.86
CA GLU A 373 -22.65 26.29 7.56
C GLU A 373 -23.15 26.51 6.13
N SER A 374 -22.83 25.61 5.20
CA SER A 374 -23.30 25.64 3.81
C SER A 374 -24.64 24.95 3.60
N GLY A 375 -25.32 24.49 4.66
CA GLY A 375 -26.66 23.89 4.61
C GLY A 375 -26.67 22.38 4.36
N ALA A 376 -25.63 21.66 4.76
CA ALA A 376 -25.66 20.20 4.74
C ALA A 376 -26.77 19.66 5.66
N ASP A 377 -27.52 18.68 5.17
CA ASP A 377 -28.53 17.97 5.95
C ASP A 377 -27.83 17.13 7.03
N ILE A 378 -28.00 17.56 8.28
CA ILE A 378 -27.33 16.99 9.45
C ILE A 378 -27.77 15.57 9.77
N ASP A 379 -29.02 15.20 9.42
CA ASP A 379 -29.62 13.92 9.66
C ASP A 379 -29.85 13.12 8.34
N SER A 380 -29.13 13.51 7.27
CA SER A 380 -29.14 12.75 6.01
C SER A 380 -28.86 11.28 6.27
N ARG A 381 -29.52 10.39 5.53
CA ARG A 381 -29.39 8.95 5.71
C ARG A 381 -28.73 8.30 4.50
N ASP A 382 -27.75 7.45 4.76
CA ASP A 382 -27.21 6.56 3.73
C ASP A 382 -28.16 5.37 3.45
N ASN A 383 -27.80 4.48 2.53
CA ASN A 383 -28.64 3.33 2.17
C ASN A 383 -28.85 2.34 3.32
N ASP A 384 -27.93 2.31 4.29
CA ASP A 384 -28.07 1.53 5.53
C ASP A 384 -28.89 2.29 6.60
N GLY A 385 -29.37 3.49 6.28
CA GLY A 385 -30.12 4.36 7.18
C GLY A 385 -29.25 5.05 8.24
N GLN A 386 -27.93 4.99 8.10
CA GLN A 386 -27.00 5.64 9.03
C GLN A 386 -26.98 7.14 8.81
N THR A 387 -26.87 7.91 9.90
CA THR A 387 -26.68 9.35 9.87
C THR A 387 -25.19 9.71 10.06
N PRO A 388 -24.77 10.94 9.77
CA PRO A 388 -23.40 11.40 10.10
C PRO A 388 -23.01 11.14 11.56
N LEU A 389 -23.96 11.27 12.51
CA LEU A 389 -23.72 10.96 13.91
C LEU A 389 -23.48 9.47 14.16
N ASN A 390 -24.18 8.56 13.44
CA ASN A 390 -23.90 7.13 13.50
C ASN A 390 -22.47 6.82 13.05
N ASN A 391 -22.03 7.43 11.94
CA ASN A 391 -20.69 7.25 11.39
C ASN A 391 -19.60 7.81 12.34
N ALA A 392 -19.81 9.02 12.90
CA ALA A 392 -18.92 9.60 13.89
C ALA A 392 -18.84 8.72 15.15
N SER A 393 -19.98 8.14 15.59
CA SER A 393 -20.06 7.28 16.77
C SER A 393 -19.37 5.94 16.57
N TYR A 394 -19.51 5.33 15.39
CA TYR A 394 -18.83 4.09 15.02
C TYR A 394 -17.30 4.29 14.96
N SER A 395 -16.85 5.43 14.42
CA SER A 395 -15.43 5.76 14.26
C SER A 395 -14.81 6.45 15.49
N GLY A 396 -15.60 6.77 16.53
CA GLY A 396 -15.12 7.40 17.76
C GLY A 396 -14.74 8.89 17.62
N GLN A 397 -15.30 9.60 16.65
CA GLN A 397 -14.97 11.01 16.35
C GLN A 397 -15.73 11.98 17.30
N VAL A 398 -15.30 12.03 18.56
CA VAL A 398 -16.00 12.74 19.66
C VAL A 398 -16.24 14.20 19.33
N LYS A 399 -15.24 14.94 18.80
CA LYS A 399 -15.39 16.38 18.48
C LYS A 399 -16.44 16.65 17.42
N ILE A 400 -16.56 15.76 16.43
CA ILE A 400 -17.59 15.90 15.39
C ILE A 400 -18.95 15.54 15.95
N ALA A 401 -19.05 14.52 16.80
CA ALA A 401 -20.30 14.21 17.49
C ALA A 401 -20.77 15.38 18.37
N GLU A 402 -19.86 16.03 19.10
CA GLU A 402 -20.15 17.28 19.84
C GLU A 402 -20.69 18.38 18.91
N LEU A 403 -20.04 18.59 17.76
CA LEU A 403 -20.47 19.57 16.76
C LEU A 403 -21.88 19.24 16.24
N LEU A 404 -22.13 18.01 15.83
CA LEU A 404 -23.44 17.57 15.33
C LEU A 404 -24.54 17.73 16.39
N ILE A 405 -24.27 17.34 17.64
CA ILE A 405 -25.21 17.48 18.75
C ILE A 405 -25.51 18.95 19.04
N GLN A 406 -24.51 19.84 19.01
CA GLN A 406 -24.70 21.30 19.16
C GLN A 406 -25.57 21.89 18.05
N HIS A 407 -25.52 21.31 16.84
CA HIS A 407 -26.36 21.75 15.72
C HIS A 407 -27.72 21.04 15.66
N GLY A 408 -28.05 20.21 16.66
CA GLY A 408 -29.40 19.67 16.87
C GLY A 408 -29.72 18.38 16.14
N THR A 409 -28.71 17.54 15.84
CA THR A 409 -28.93 16.19 15.28
C THR A 409 -29.75 15.28 16.18
N ASP A 410 -30.50 14.35 15.62
CA ASP A 410 -31.26 13.35 16.38
C ASP A 410 -30.32 12.28 16.97
N ILE A 411 -30.03 12.37 18.28
CA ILE A 411 -29.18 11.46 19.04
C ILE A 411 -29.76 10.04 19.10
N SER A 412 -31.09 9.92 18.93
CA SER A 412 -31.84 8.68 19.02
C SER A 412 -32.10 8.05 17.62
N SER A 413 -31.54 8.64 16.55
CA SER A 413 -31.68 8.15 15.20
C SER A 413 -31.33 6.68 15.09
N ARG A 414 -32.16 5.90 14.37
CA ARG A 414 -31.97 4.46 14.17
C ARG A 414 -31.65 4.17 12.72
N ASP A 415 -30.63 3.38 12.46
CA ASP A 415 -30.36 2.86 11.14
C ASP A 415 -31.36 1.74 10.73
N ASN A 416 -31.20 1.14 9.55
CA ASN A 416 -32.09 0.10 9.05
C ASN A 416 -32.07 -1.17 9.91
N TYR A 417 -31.01 -1.38 10.69
CA TYR A 417 -30.89 -2.46 11.68
C TYR A 417 -31.42 -2.08 13.05
N GLY A 418 -31.94 -0.86 13.21
CA GLY A 418 -32.40 -0.32 14.48
C GLY A 418 -31.29 0.11 15.43
N ARG A 419 -30.03 0.18 14.97
CA ARG A 419 -28.87 0.58 15.78
C ARG A 419 -28.88 2.10 15.97
N THR A 420 -28.68 2.52 17.22
CA THR A 420 -28.49 3.93 17.58
C THR A 420 -27.02 4.33 17.55
N PRO A 421 -26.66 5.64 17.54
CA PRO A 421 -25.29 6.09 17.72
C PRO A 421 -24.62 5.48 18.95
N LEU A 422 -25.36 5.39 20.07
CA LEU A 422 -24.88 4.77 21.31
C LEU A 422 -24.56 3.28 21.15
N TYR A 423 -25.41 2.54 20.40
CA TYR A 423 -25.13 1.14 20.10
C TYR A 423 -23.84 0.99 19.29
N SER A 424 -23.65 1.82 18.25
CA SER A 424 -22.47 1.82 17.38
C SER A 424 -21.20 2.15 18.17
N ALA A 425 -21.23 3.20 19.01
CA ALA A 425 -20.12 3.57 19.89
C ALA A 425 -19.75 2.47 20.88
N SER A 426 -20.79 1.81 21.46
CA SER A 426 -20.61 0.72 22.41
C SER A 426 -20.00 -0.53 21.78
N ARG A 427 -20.43 -0.88 20.55
CA ARG A 427 -19.88 -2.00 19.78
C ARG A 427 -18.39 -1.78 19.41
N SER A 428 -18.01 -0.53 19.13
CA SER A 428 -16.65 -0.15 18.74
C SER A 428 -15.74 0.21 19.92
N GLY A 429 -16.26 0.27 21.16
CA GLY A 429 -15.45 0.47 22.36
C GLY A 429 -15.06 1.92 22.65
N HIS A 430 -15.73 2.90 22.07
CA HIS A 430 -15.39 4.31 22.22
C HIS A 430 -15.98 4.94 23.48
N VAL A 431 -15.32 4.75 24.64
CA VAL A 431 -15.79 5.19 25.97
C VAL A 431 -16.22 6.67 25.97
N LYS A 432 -15.37 7.58 25.50
CA LYS A 432 -15.67 9.02 25.48
C LYS A 432 -16.90 9.36 24.62
N MET A 433 -17.11 8.62 23.54
CA MET A 433 -18.29 8.78 22.69
C MET A 433 -19.55 8.30 23.43
N VAL A 434 -19.47 7.15 24.10
CA VAL A 434 -20.55 6.64 24.94
C VAL A 434 -20.91 7.64 26.05
N GLU A 435 -19.91 8.20 26.74
CA GLU A 435 -20.07 9.25 27.74
C GLU A 435 -20.81 10.46 27.18
N LEU A 436 -20.35 10.99 26.04
CA LEU A 436 -20.93 12.14 25.37
C LEU A 436 -22.41 11.90 25.03
N LEU A 437 -22.70 10.78 24.35
CA LEU A 437 -24.05 10.49 23.87
C LEU A 437 -25.06 10.36 25.02
N VAL A 438 -24.68 9.69 26.12
CA VAL A 438 -25.57 9.53 27.27
C VAL A 438 -25.71 10.84 28.06
N GLN A 439 -24.66 11.65 28.18
CA GLN A 439 -24.77 13.00 28.78
C GLN A 439 -25.79 13.88 28.03
N HIS A 440 -25.94 13.64 26.74
CA HIS A 440 -26.91 14.36 25.90
C HIS A 440 -28.24 13.61 25.73
N GLY A 441 -28.51 12.56 26.54
CA GLY A 441 -29.81 11.93 26.63
C GLY A 441 -30.02 10.67 25.79
N ALA A 442 -28.95 10.05 25.24
CA ALA A 442 -29.11 8.76 24.57
C ALA A 442 -29.57 7.68 25.55
N ASP A 443 -30.55 6.88 25.16
CA ASP A 443 -31.12 5.80 25.99
C ASP A 443 -30.18 4.59 26.04
N VAL A 444 -29.64 4.31 27.23
CA VAL A 444 -28.72 3.20 27.52
C VAL A 444 -29.38 1.82 27.28
N GLY A 445 -30.70 1.75 27.45
CA GLY A 445 -31.48 0.52 27.26
C GLY A 445 -32.03 0.31 25.87
N SER A 446 -31.82 1.23 24.93
CA SER A 446 -32.43 1.19 23.59
C SER A 446 -31.98 -0.04 22.77
N PRO A 447 -32.88 -1.02 22.47
CA PRO A 447 -32.49 -2.19 21.70
C PRO A 447 -32.51 -1.92 20.20
N GLN A 448 -31.64 -2.59 19.43
CA GLN A 448 -31.71 -2.67 17.97
C GLN A 448 -32.76 -3.72 17.52
N ASN A 449 -32.96 -3.92 16.20
CA ASN A 449 -34.05 -4.77 15.66
C ASN A 449 -34.04 -6.24 16.16
N LYS A 450 -32.85 -6.80 16.49
CA LYS A 450 -32.73 -8.13 17.10
C LYS A 450 -32.87 -8.09 18.63
N GLY A 451 -33.29 -6.98 19.23
CA GLY A 451 -33.46 -6.82 20.67
C GLY A 451 -32.17 -6.56 21.43
N ARG A 452 -31.01 -6.46 20.82
CA ARG A 452 -29.72 -6.26 21.48
C ARG A 452 -29.56 -4.80 21.91
N THR A 453 -29.21 -4.58 23.18
CA THR A 453 -28.94 -3.25 23.75
C THR A 453 -27.46 -2.84 23.55
N PRO A 454 -27.08 -1.57 23.80
CA PRO A 454 -25.67 -1.16 23.84
C PRO A 454 -24.79 -2.03 24.76
N LEU A 455 -25.34 -2.56 25.86
CA LEU A 455 -24.61 -3.45 26.77
C LEU A 455 -24.30 -4.81 26.12
N HIS A 456 -25.22 -5.36 25.32
CA HIS A 456 -24.94 -6.55 24.51
C HIS A 456 -23.82 -6.27 23.50
N ALA A 457 -23.88 -5.11 22.82
CA ALA A 457 -22.90 -4.73 21.82
C ALA A 457 -21.49 -4.56 22.44
N ALA A 458 -21.39 -3.93 23.58
CA ALA A 458 -20.12 -3.75 24.31
C ALA A 458 -19.58 -5.10 24.84
N SER A 459 -20.48 -5.98 25.33
CA SER A 459 -20.10 -7.31 25.81
C SER A 459 -19.62 -8.21 24.66
N PHE A 460 -20.25 -8.10 23.48
CA PHE A 460 -19.81 -8.75 22.26
C PHE A 460 -18.45 -8.22 21.79
N GLY A 461 -18.24 -6.89 21.82
CA GLY A 461 -17.00 -6.23 21.39
C GLY A 461 -15.80 -6.41 22.33
N GLY A 462 -15.98 -6.96 23.53
CA GLY A 462 -14.90 -7.13 24.51
C GLY A 462 -14.48 -5.83 25.25
N HIS A 463 -15.34 -4.83 25.28
CA HIS A 463 -15.00 -3.48 25.73
C HIS A 463 -15.31 -3.25 27.21
N VAL A 464 -14.45 -3.72 28.10
CA VAL A 464 -14.62 -3.69 29.57
C VAL A 464 -15.04 -2.32 30.09
N LYS A 465 -14.34 -1.24 29.72
CA LYS A 465 -14.64 0.11 30.24
C LYS A 465 -16.02 0.61 29.78
N VAL A 466 -16.45 0.27 28.58
CA VAL A 466 -17.80 0.61 28.08
C VAL A 466 -18.85 -0.17 28.85
N VAL A 467 -18.63 -1.47 29.08
CA VAL A 467 -19.51 -2.31 29.89
C VAL A 467 -19.65 -1.76 31.31
N GLU A 468 -18.53 -1.45 31.99
CA GLU A 468 -18.56 -0.82 33.31
C GLU A 468 -19.38 0.45 33.33
N TRP A 469 -19.13 1.32 32.35
CA TRP A 469 -19.78 2.61 32.27
C TRP A 469 -21.30 2.47 32.00
N LEU A 470 -21.71 1.62 31.05
CA LEU A 470 -23.12 1.37 30.74
C LEU A 470 -23.88 0.82 31.94
N ILE A 471 -23.30 -0.12 32.70
CA ILE A 471 -23.91 -0.69 33.90
C ILE A 471 -24.07 0.38 34.99
N GLN A 472 -23.07 1.26 35.18
CA GLN A 472 -23.13 2.35 36.16
C GLN A 472 -24.26 3.35 35.83
N HIS A 473 -24.63 3.45 34.56
CA HIS A 473 -25.67 4.38 34.09
C HIS A 473 -27.00 3.70 33.77
N GLY A 474 -27.24 2.51 34.31
CA GLY A 474 -28.54 1.84 34.26
C GLY A 474 -28.71 0.79 33.20
N GLY A 475 -27.61 0.34 32.56
CA GLY A 475 -27.65 -0.80 31.62
C GLY A 475 -28.09 -2.07 32.33
N ASP A 476 -29.15 -2.69 31.83
CA ASP A 476 -29.72 -3.91 32.43
C ASP A 476 -28.88 -5.14 32.04
N VAL A 477 -28.19 -5.74 33.00
CA VAL A 477 -27.34 -6.92 32.84
C VAL A 477 -28.16 -8.20 32.55
N GLY A 478 -29.42 -8.20 32.86
CA GLY A 478 -30.38 -9.32 32.63
C GLY A 478 -31.23 -9.17 31.38
N PHE A 479 -31.07 -8.07 30.62
CA PHE A 479 -31.87 -7.85 29.42
C PHE A 479 -31.68 -8.98 28.43
N ARG A 480 -32.80 -9.44 27.83
CA ARG A 480 -32.81 -10.56 26.88
C ARG A 480 -33.08 -10.02 25.47
N ASP A 481 -32.23 -10.35 24.53
CA ASP A 481 -32.47 -10.06 23.10
C ASP A 481 -33.58 -10.97 22.53
N ASN A 482 -33.88 -10.82 21.24
CA ASN A 482 -34.94 -11.62 20.60
C ASN A 482 -34.63 -13.12 20.54
N ASP A 483 -33.36 -13.50 20.64
CA ASP A 483 -32.91 -14.89 20.75
C ASP A 483 -32.90 -15.38 22.20
N GLY A 484 -33.34 -14.55 23.15
CA GLY A 484 -33.33 -14.81 24.57
C GLY A 484 -31.96 -14.68 25.21
N SER A 485 -30.96 -14.24 24.47
CA SER A 485 -29.56 -14.12 24.90
C SER A 485 -29.36 -12.86 25.75
N THR A 486 -28.55 -12.96 26.81
CA THR A 486 -28.20 -11.84 27.70
C THR A 486 -26.78 -11.33 27.38
N PRO A 487 -26.36 -10.16 27.86
CA PRO A 487 -24.96 -9.71 27.73
C PRO A 487 -23.94 -10.75 28.24
N LEU A 488 -24.28 -11.55 29.27
CA LEU A 488 -23.42 -12.63 29.75
C LEU A 488 -23.26 -13.77 28.74
N HIS A 489 -24.31 -14.10 27.99
CA HIS A 489 -24.21 -15.05 26.86
C HIS A 489 -23.22 -14.57 25.82
N GLN A 490 -23.30 -13.28 25.42
CA GLN A 490 -22.40 -12.71 24.43
C GLN A 490 -20.93 -12.74 24.92
N ALA A 491 -20.68 -12.29 26.15
CA ALA A 491 -19.35 -12.33 26.76
C ALA A 491 -18.79 -13.75 26.85
N SER A 492 -19.63 -14.72 27.24
CA SER A 492 -19.24 -16.13 27.41
C SER A 492 -18.98 -16.82 26.07
N SER A 493 -19.77 -16.52 25.03
CA SER A 493 -19.59 -17.05 23.67
C SER A 493 -18.25 -16.64 23.05
N LEU A 494 -17.72 -15.47 23.42
CA LEU A 494 -16.48 -14.91 22.86
C LEU A 494 -15.28 -14.97 23.82
N GLY A 495 -15.45 -15.58 25.00
CA GLY A 495 -14.37 -15.75 25.96
C GLY A 495 -13.92 -14.47 26.65
N HIS A 496 -14.78 -13.45 26.71
CA HIS A 496 -14.47 -12.18 27.39
C HIS A 496 -14.61 -12.34 28.92
N THR A 497 -13.70 -13.07 29.52
CA THR A 497 -13.75 -13.50 30.97
C THR A 497 -13.90 -12.32 31.90
N VAL A 498 -13.16 -11.22 31.68
CA VAL A 498 -13.25 -10.02 32.54
C VAL A 498 -14.65 -9.38 32.47
N ILE A 499 -15.27 -9.37 31.30
CA ILE A 499 -16.64 -8.84 31.14
C ILE A 499 -17.64 -9.80 31.78
N ALA A 500 -17.47 -11.10 31.59
CA ALA A 500 -18.31 -12.10 32.27
C ALA A 500 -18.25 -11.95 33.79
N GLU A 501 -17.05 -11.80 34.34
CA GLU A 501 -16.84 -11.54 35.79
C GLU A 501 -17.57 -10.28 36.24
N LEU A 502 -17.42 -9.17 35.51
CA LEU A 502 -18.06 -7.90 35.81
C LEU A 502 -19.60 -8.02 35.81
N LEU A 503 -20.17 -8.67 34.76
CA LEU A 503 -21.61 -8.89 34.67
C LEU A 503 -22.14 -9.74 35.81
N ILE A 504 -21.42 -10.80 36.21
CA ILE A 504 -21.75 -11.67 37.34
C ILE A 504 -21.73 -10.88 38.67
N GLN A 505 -20.68 -10.09 38.90
CA GLN A 505 -20.57 -9.21 40.07
C GLN A 505 -21.74 -8.22 40.17
N ARG A 506 -22.37 -7.88 39.06
CA ARG A 506 -23.52 -6.98 38.96
C ARG A 506 -24.85 -7.71 38.90
N GLY A 507 -24.86 -9.01 39.18
CA GLY A 507 -26.08 -9.82 39.40
C GLY A 507 -26.64 -10.45 38.10
N ALA A 508 -25.83 -10.64 37.06
CA ALA A 508 -26.27 -11.42 35.92
C ALA A 508 -26.58 -12.87 36.30
N ASP A 509 -27.71 -13.42 35.81
CA ASP A 509 -28.10 -14.78 36.07
C ASP A 509 -27.19 -15.76 35.28
N LEU A 510 -26.43 -16.59 36.02
CA LEU A 510 -25.48 -17.56 35.52
C LEU A 510 -26.14 -18.67 34.65
N ASP A 511 -27.38 -19.02 35.02
CA ASP A 511 -28.16 -20.10 34.43
C ASP A 511 -29.29 -19.61 33.51
N SER A 512 -29.25 -18.33 33.14
CA SER A 512 -30.18 -17.76 32.19
C SER A 512 -30.12 -18.58 30.87
N ARG A 513 -31.31 -18.92 30.32
CA ARG A 513 -31.43 -19.77 29.11
C ARG A 513 -31.87 -18.94 27.93
N ASP A 514 -31.18 -19.04 26.81
CA ASP A 514 -31.63 -18.47 25.55
C ASP A 514 -32.83 -19.27 24.96
N ASN A 515 -33.27 -18.96 23.77
CA ASN A 515 -34.41 -19.63 23.11
C ASN A 515 -34.11 -21.07 22.70
N ARG A 516 -32.82 -21.51 22.75
CA ARG A 516 -32.40 -22.91 22.54
C ARG A 516 -32.09 -23.61 23.86
N SER A 517 -32.52 -23.01 24.97
CA SER A 517 -32.22 -23.43 26.34
C SER A 517 -30.71 -23.44 26.66
N TRP A 518 -29.86 -22.74 25.87
CA TRP A 518 -28.44 -22.63 26.14
C TRP A 518 -28.19 -21.63 27.25
N THR A 519 -27.25 -21.95 28.13
CA THR A 519 -26.76 -21.03 29.16
C THR A 519 -25.42 -20.42 28.74
N PRO A 520 -24.95 -19.36 29.40
CA PRO A 520 -23.60 -18.85 29.20
C PRO A 520 -22.51 -19.93 29.25
N LEU A 521 -22.66 -20.91 30.16
CA LEU A 521 -21.73 -22.05 30.28
C LEU A 521 -21.74 -22.97 29.03
N HIS A 522 -22.91 -23.19 28.42
CA HIS A 522 -22.99 -23.95 27.18
C HIS A 522 -22.20 -23.26 26.04
N LEU A 523 -22.34 -21.94 25.90
CA LEU A 523 -21.65 -21.17 24.89
C LEU A 523 -20.12 -21.13 25.11
N ALA A 524 -19.69 -20.91 26.35
CA ALA A 524 -18.29 -20.92 26.71
C ALA A 524 -17.64 -22.30 26.46
N ALA A 525 -18.37 -23.39 26.81
CA ALA A 525 -17.92 -24.75 26.62
C ALA A 525 -17.85 -25.15 25.14
N LEU A 526 -18.88 -24.81 24.34
CA LEU A 526 -18.94 -25.01 22.90
C LEU A 526 -17.73 -24.38 22.19
N ARG A 527 -17.36 -23.16 22.57
CA ARG A 527 -16.29 -22.36 21.95
C ARG A 527 -14.91 -22.61 22.57
N GLY A 528 -14.79 -23.44 23.59
CA GLY A 528 -13.51 -23.80 24.18
C GLY A 528 -12.90 -22.75 25.11
N HIS A 529 -13.69 -21.80 25.61
CA HIS A 529 -13.20 -20.72 26.48
C HIS A 529 -12.99 -21.18 27.91
N LEU A 530 -11.91 -21.91 28.17
CA LEU A 530 -11.62 -22.58 29.45
C LEU A 530 -11.69 -21.63 30.65
N GLU A 531 -11.05 -20.45 30.57
CA GLU A 531 -11.04 -19.50 31.69
C GLU A 531 -12.44 -18.96 32.01
N THR A 532 -13.26 -18.73 31.00
CA THR A 532 -14.66 -18.35 31.17
C THR A 532 -15.50 -19.50 31.78
N VAL A 533 -15.25 -20.74 31.35
CA VAL A 533 -15.86 -21.94 31.91
C VAL A 533 -15.50 -22.07 33.40
N LYS A 534 -14.22 -21.91 33.77
CA LYS A 534 -13.76 -21.92 35.16
C LYS A 534 -14.46 -20.85 35.99
N LEU A 535 -14.45 -19.60 35.52
CA LEU A 535 -15.10 -18.47 36.17
C LEU A 535 -16.60 -18.76 36.46
N LEU A 536 -17.35 -19.19 35.41
CA LEU A 536 -18.77 -19.46 35.55
C LEU A 536 -19.05 -20.55 36.61
N LEU A 537 -18.25 -21.63 36.64
CA LEU A 537 -18.40 -22.72 37.61
C LEU A 537 -17.96 -22.30 39.02
N GLU A 538 -16.91 -21.54 39.17
CA GLU A 538 -16.47 -20.96 40.44
C GLU A 538 -17.54 -20.04 41.05
N CYS A 539 -18.25 -19.30 40.18
CA CYS A 539 -19.37 -18.45 40.58
C CYS A 539 -20.69 -19.23 40.80
N GLY A 540 -20.72 -20.54 40.56
CA GLY A 540 -21.85 -21.41 40.89
C GLY A 540 -22.79 -21.74 39.73
N ALA A 541 -22.39 -21.57 38.48
CA ALA A 541 -23.18 -22.00 37.34
C ALA A 541 -23.43 -23.52 37.34
N ASN A 542 -24.64 -23.92 37.01
CA ASN A 542 -25.03 -25.33 37.06
C ASN A 542 -24.54 -26.09 35.81
N ARG A 543 -23.46 -26.86 35.96
CA ARG A 543 -22.81 -27.65 34.90
C ARG A 543 -23.68 -28.76 34.29
N ASN A 544 -24.80 -29.15 34.94
CA ASN A 544 -25.62 -30.28 34.52
C ASN A 544 -26.91 -29.82 33.79
N ILE A 545 -27.05 -28.53 33.48
CA ILE A 545 -28.16 -28.03 32.71
C ILE A 545 -28.08 -28.67 31.30
N ARG A 546 -29.25 -29.03 30.82
CA ARG A 546 -29.40 -29.61 29.47
C ARG A 546 -30.14 -28.62 28.58
N GLU A 547 -29.65 -28.45 27.35
CA GLU A 547 -30.29 -27.67 26.32
C GLU A 547 -31.38 -28.51 25.59
N ASP A 548 -32.04 -27.98 24.58
CA ASP A 548 -33.20 -28.60 23.91
C ASP A 548 -32.90 -29.95 23.26
N GLU A 549 -31.67 -30.23 22.83
CA GLU A 549 -31.21 -31.52 22.31
C GLU A 549 -30.70 -32.45 23.42
N ASN A 550 -30.96 -32.10 24.68
CA ASN A 550 -30.62 -32.87 25.87
C ASN A 550 -29.11 -32.99 26.15
N ARG A 551 -28.27 -32.10 25.54
CA ARG A 551 -26.79 -32.05 25.72
C ARG A 551 -26.45 -31.14 26.91
N THR A 552 -25.41 -31.48 27.62
CA THR A 552 -24.79 -30.64 28.68
C THR A 552 -23.66 -29.81 28.09
N PRO A 553 -23.13 -28.80 28.82
CA PRO A 553 -21.91 -28.08 28.40
C PRO A 553 -20.72 -29.02 28.11
N PHE A 554 -20.60 -30.13 28.81
CA PHE A 554 -19.57 -31.15 28.58
C PHE A 554 -19.79 -31.84 27.21
N ASP A 555 -21.03 -32.21 26.90
CA ASP A 555 -21.36 -32.85 25.62
C ASP A 555 -21.05 -31.92 24.45
N LEU A 556 -21.40 -30.62 24.55
CA LEU A 556 -21.09 -29.61 23.53
C LEU A 556 -19.59 -29.40 23.35
N ALA A 557 -18.82 -29.36 24.44
CA ALA A 557 -17.37 -29.25 24.36
C ALA A 557 -16.75 -30.48 23.68
N SER A 558 -17.28 -31.68 23.99
CA SER A 558 -16.83 -32.95 23.39
C SER A 558 -17.14 -33.01 21.88
N ASP A 559 -18.37 -32.64 21.49
CA ASP A 559 -18.81 -32.62 20.09
C ASP A 559 -17.98 -31.67 19.22
N ASN A 560 -17.45 -30.61 19.85
CA ASN A 560 -16.65 -29.58 19.18
C ASN A 560 -15.12 -29.72 19.45
N ASN A 561 -14.68 -30.88 19.97
CA ASN A 561 -13.26 -31.20 20.21
C ASN A 561 -12.53 -30.19 21.12
N GLN A 562 -13.23 -29.55 22.05
CA GLN A 562 -12.66 -28.59 23.00
C GLN A 562 -11.96 -29.33 24.16
N LEU A 563 -10.81 -29.96 23.88
CA LEU A 563 -10.14 -30.92 24.77
C LEU A 563 -9.85 -30.36 26.16
N ASP A 564 -9.42 -29.12 26.27
CA ASP A 564 -9.10 -28.51 27.58
C ASP A 564 -10.36 -28.34 28.44
N VAL A 565 -11.46 -27.92 27.81
CA VAL A 565 -12.75 -27.81 28.48
C VAL A 565 -13.33 -29.19 28.83
N VAL A 566 -13.22 -30.16 27.92
CA VAL A 566 -13.63 -31.55 28.17
C VAL A 566 -12.87 -32.15 29.35
N ASN A 567 -11.55 -31.99 29.41
CA ASN A 567 -10.72 -32.45 30.50
C ASN A 567 -11.14 -31.80 31.83
N PHE A 568 -11.39 -30.51 31.84
CA PHE A 568 -11.82 -29.77 33.04
C PHE A 568 -13.24 -30.15 33.49
N LEU A 569 -14.18 -30.31 32.55
CA LEU A 569 -15.56 -30.69 32.81
C LEU A 569 -15.72 -32.20 33.11
N SER A 570 -14.72 -33.05 32.84
CA SER A 570 -14.81 -34.48 33.10
C SER A 570 -14.89 -34.79 34.60
N PRO A 571 -15.55 -35.90 34.99
CA PRO A 571 -15.59 -36.30 36.41
C PRO A 571 -14.24 -36.58 37.03
N SER A 572 -13.22 -36.90 36.22
CA SER A 572 -11.83 -37.18 36.65
C SER A 572 -10.99 -35.92 36.79
N GLY A 573 -11.32 -34.82 36.10
CA GLY A 573 -10.57 -33.56 36.16
C GLY A 573 -10.69 -32.83 37.50
N MET A 574 -11.82 -32.96 38.18
CA MET A 574 -12.01 -32.34 39.49
C MET A 574 -11.25 -32.99 40.63
N LEU A 575 -10.80 -34.25 40.47
CA LEU A 575 -10.00 -34.95 41.48
C LEU A 575 -8.53 -34.52 41.47
N LEU A 576 -8.06 -33.95 40.36
CA LEU A 576 -6.67 -33.51 40.19
C LEU A 576 -6.39 -32.11 40.78
N GLU A 577 -7.36 -31.23 40.86
CA GLU A 577 -7.14 -29.88 41.45
C GLU A 577 -7.29 -29.84 42.99
N GLN A 578 -7.94 -30.84 43.61
CA GLN A 578 -7.95 -30.99 45.08
C GLN A 578 -6.71 -31.66 45.66
N GLU A 579 -5.87 -32.32 44.82
CA GLU A 579 -4.64 -33.01 45.25
C GLU A 579 -3.34 -32.26 44.96
N VAL A 580 -3.35 -31.14 44.22
CA VAL A 580 -2.12 -30.38 43.87
C VAL A 580 -1.70 -29.41 44.99
N THR A 581 -2.26 -29.49 46.17
CA THR A 581 -1.67 -28.87 47.38
C THR A 581 -0.73 -29.79 48.15
N LEU A 582 -0.46 -30.99 47.70
CA LEU A 582 0.53 -31.86 48.32
C LEU A 582 1.23 -32.75 47.31
N GLU A 583 2.57 -32.57 47.25
CA GLU A 583 3.59 -33.43 46.70
C GLU A 583 4.02 -33.34 45.22
N VAL A 584 5.08 -32.56 45.07
CA VAL A 584 6.14 -32.80 44.05
C VAL A 584 6.80 -34.17 44.35
N ASN A 585 6.67 -35.14 43.43
CA ASN A 585 7.78 -36.02 43.05
C ASN A 585 7.40 -37.11 42.01
N THR A 586 8.18 -37.08 40.93
CA THR A 586 8.72 -38.18 40.09
C THR A 586 7.81 -39.28 39.53
N THR A 587 7.71 -39.45 38.24
CA THR A 587 8.49 -40.41 37.41
C THR A 587 7.85 -40.60 36.02
N THR A 588 8.72 -40.65 35.03
CA THR A 588 8.53 -40.99 33.62
C THR A 588 7.99 -42.41 33.38
N SER A 589 7.11 -42.58 32.39
CA SER A 589 7.29 -43.65 31.41
C SER A 589 6.27 -43.59 30.26
N SER A 590 6.80 -43.82 29.11
CA SER A 590 6.28 -43.98 27.75
C SER A 590 5.16 -44.98 27.55
N ILE A 591 4.21 -44.70 26.66
CA ILE A 591 3.60 -45.68 25.72
C ILE A 591 3.01 -44.91 24.50
N SER A 592 3.35 -45.40 23.32
CA SER A 592 3.01 -44.89 22.00
C SER A 592 1.61 -45.31 21.49
N PRO A 593 1.13 -44.72 20.40
CA PRO A 593 -0.26 -44.86 19.94
C PRO A 593 -0.42 -45.98 18.88
N GLN A 594 -1.57 -46.61 18.86
CA GLN A 594 -2.02 -47.42 17.74
C GLN A 594 -3.38 -47.00 17.21
N ASN A 595 -3.40 -46.83 15.90
CA ASN A 595 -4.47 -46.62 14.95
C ASN A 595 -5.80 -47.31 15.21
N ARG A 596 -6.91 -46.63 14.95
CA ARG A 596 -8.06 -47.22 14.19
C ARG A 596 -8.83 -46.16 13.42
N HIS A 597 -8.97 -46.43 12.11
CA HIS A 597 -9.90 -45.80 11.18
C HIS A 597 -11.36 -46.17 11.49
N SER A 598 -12.32 -45.28 11.31
CA SER A 598 -13.58 -45.58 10.60
C SER A 598 -14.43 -44.33 10.42
N ASP A 599 -14.72 -44.10 9.18
CA ASP A 599 -15.93 -43.63 8.49
C ASP A 599 -16.66 -42.32 8.95
N VAL A 600 -16.57 -41.39 8.02
CA VAL A 600 -17.23 -40.09 7.97
C VAL A 600 -18.66 -40.26 7.47
N ALA A 601 -19.63 -39.71 8.16
CA ALA A 601 -20.94 -39.37 7.62
C ALA A 601 -21.06 -37.84 7.49
N GLN A 602 -21.34 -37.38 6.27
CA GLN A 602 -21.57 -35.97 5.95
C GLN A 602 -22.91 -35.48 6.50
N PRO A 603 -23.01 -34.22 6.99
CA PRO A 603 -24.28 -33.60 7.32
C PRO A 603 -24.93 -32.95 6.07
N PRO A 604 -26.25 -32.78 6.07
CA PRO A 604 -27.01 -32.39 4.89
C PRO A 604 -26.89 -30.90 4.57
N GLN A 605 -26.82 -30.62 3.27
CA GLN A 605 -26.80 -29.28 2.70
C GLN A 605 -28.18 -28.61 2.84
N PHE A 606 -28.19 -27.39 3.37
CA PHE A 606 -29.32 -26.46 3.21
C PHE A 606 -28.97 -25.36 2.20
N ARG A 607 -29.85 -25.15 1.25
CA ARG A 607 -29.84 -24.13 0.21
C ARG A 607 -30.44 -22.82 0.71
N GLY A 608 -29.72 -21.72 0.45
CA GLY A 608 -30.27 -20.52 -0.17
C GLY A 608 -30.93 -19.47 0.71
N GLY A 609 -30.27 -18.37 0.87
CA GLY A 609 -30.78 -17.06 1.27
C GLY A 609 -29.60 -16.12 1.46
N ASN A 610 -29.49 -15.06 0.64
CA ASN A 610 -28.52 -13.98 0.80
C ASN A 610 -28.81 -13.26 2.12
N GLU A 611 -28.12 -13.64 3.16
CA GLU A 611 -27.96 -12.88 4.39
C GLU A 611 -26.47 -12.75 4.62
N GLU A 612 -26.02 -11.52 4.92
CA GLU A 612 -24.67 -11.30 5.43
C GLU A 612 -24.45 -12.29 6.58
N SER A 613 -23.67 -13.31 6.30
CA SER A 613 -23.33 -14.33 7.27
C SER A 613 -22.50 -13.69 8.38
N ASP A 614 -23.08 -13.55 9.57
CA ASP A 614 -22.31 -13.67 10.80
C ASP A 614 -21.76 -15.12 10.79
N ASN A 615 -20.67 -15.34 10.05
CA ASN A 615 -19.93 -16.57 10.09
C ASN A 615 -19.33 -16.70 11.48
N ASP A 616 -19.88 -17.60 12.26
CA ASP A 616 -19.29 -18.14 13.50
C ASP A 616 -18.05 -19.03 13.20
N GLU A 617 -17.30 -18.75 12.14
CA GLU A 617 -16.00 -19.38 11.89
C GLU A 617 -14.97 -18.80 12.87
N GLU A 618 -14.19 -19.65 13.52
CA GLU A 618 -12.98 -19.24 14.28
C GLU A 618 -12.24 -18.21 13.45
N PRO A 619 -11.84 -17.06 14.01
CA PRO A 619 -11.16 -16.05 13.24
C PRO A 619 -9.90 -16.67 12.61
N SER A 620 -9.73 -16.50 11.31
CA SER A 620 -8.51 -16.96 10.64
C SER A 620 -7.29 -16.36 11.37
N MET A 621 -6.14 -17.00 11.24
CA MET A 621 -4.92 -16.48 11.88
C MET A 621 -4.64 -15.03 11.46
N CYS A 622 -4.97 -14.66 10.23
CA CYS A 622 -4.89 -13.28 9.75
C CYS A 622 -5.86 -12.34 10.48
N THR A 623 -7.11 -12.75 10.70
CA THR A 623 -8.10 -11.95 11.43
C THR A 623 -7.72 -11.79 12.91
N ALA A 624 -7.29 -12.86 13.56
CA ALA A 624 -6.79 -12.81 14.93
C ALA A 624 -5.55 -11.91 15.07
N SER A 625 -4.64 -11.98 14.08
CA SER A 625 -3.44 -11.11 14.03
C SER A 625 -3.79 -9.65 13.75
N GLN A 626 -4.83 -9.38 12.97
CA GLN A 626 -5.33 -8.02 12.75
C GLN A 626 -5.84 -7.38 14.04
N ASN A 627 -6.58 -8.15 14.82
CA ASN A 627 -7.26 -7.68 16.03
C ASN A 627 -6.37 -7.72 17.29
N GLY A 628 -5.12 -8.19 17.18
CA GLY A 628 -4.19 -8.27 18.30
C GLY A 628 -4.53 -9.38 19.33
N GLN A 629 -5.28 -10.38 18.91
CA GLN A 629 -5.77 -11.46 19.78
C GLN A 629 -4.67 -12.51 20.00
N ILE A 630 -3.68 -12.18 20.83
CA ILE A 630 -2.47 -12.98 21.04
C ILE A 630 -2.77 -14.41 21.45
N ASP A 631 -3.77 -14.63 22.32
CA ASP A 631 -4.11 -15.95 22.82
C ASP A 631 -4.76 -16.81 21.74
N VAL A 632 -5.57 -16.20 20.85
CA VAL A 632 -6.15 -16.87 19.69
C VAL A 632 -5.04 -17.26 18.71
N VAL A 633 -4.11 -16.34 18.40
CA VAL A 633 -2.96 -16.61 17.53
C VAL A 633 -2.10 -17.73 18.12
N ARG A 634 -1.85 -17.71 19.42
CA ARG A 634 -1.11 -18.77 20.15
C ARG A 634 -1.83 -20.12 20.02
N SER A 635 -3.12 -20.16 20.29
CA SER A 635 -3.94 -21.38 20.18
C SER A 635 -3.94 -21.95 18.76
N LEU A 636 -4.08 -21.10 17.75
CA LEU A 636 -4.04 -21.52 16.34
C LEU A 636 -2.67 -22.10 15.97
N LEU A 637 -1.58 -21.48 16.43
CA LEU A 637 -0.22 -21.98 16.20
C LEU A 637 0.05 -23.31 16.93
N ASP A 638 -0.41 -23.44 18.16
CA ASP A 638 -0.25 -24.67 18.96
C ASP A 638 -1.04 -25.85 18.39
N ARG A 639 -2.14 -25.56 17.67
CA ARG A 639 -2.92 -26.56 16.90
C ARG A 639 -2.32 -26.88 15.52
N GLY A 640 -1.21 -26.24 15.15
CA GLY A 640 -0.52 -26.51 13.88
C GLY A 640 -1.09 -25.78 12.67
N SER A 641 -1.84 -24.69 12.87
CA SER A 641 -2.29 -23.83 11.77
C SER A 641 -1.08 -23.25 11.02
N ASP A 642 -1.22 -23.06 9.72
CA ASP A 642 -0.14 -22.56 8.88
C ASP A 642 0.20 -21.10 9.25
N ILE A 643 1.36 -20.89 9.83
CA ILE A 643 1.88 -19.56 10.21
C ILE A 643 2.06 -18.61 9.02
N GLU A 644 2.14 -19.15 7.81
CA GLU A 644 2.24 -18.41 6.54
C GLU A 644 0.89 -18.37 5.78
N GLU A 645 -0.22 -18.75 6.43
CA GLU A 645 -1.57 -18.63 5.85
C GLU A 645 -1.78 -17.23 5.30
N LYS A 646 -2.31 -17.12 4.09
CA LYS A 646 -2.49 -15.83 3.41
C LYS A 646 -3.95 -15.42 3.38
N ASP A 647 -4.22 -14.15 3.75
CA ASP A 647 -5.56 -13.57 3.63
C ASP A 647 -6.10 -13.67 2.17
N SER A 648 -7.42 -13.69 2.03
CA SER A 648 -8.11 -13.83 0.74
C SER A 648 -7.99 -12.59 -0.15
N HIS A 649 -7.78 -11.38 0.44
CA HIS A 649 -7.83 -10.12 -0.30
C HIS A 649 -6.49 -9.74 -0.93
N ARG A 650 -5.43 -9.71 -0.13
CA ARG A 650 -4.11 -9.24 -0.57
C ARG A 650 -3.02 -10.27 -0.43
N ARG A 651 -3.37 -11.50 -0.05
CA ARG A 651 -2.45 -12.60 0.23
C ARG A 651 -1.36 -12.22 1.23
N ARG A 652 -1.73 -11.51 2.29
CA ARG A 652 -0.85 -11.14 3.40
C ARG A 652 -0.76 -12.27 4.41
N THR A 653 0.44 -12.48 4.95
CA THR A 653 0.65 -13.40 6.07
C THR A 653 0.20 -12.79 7.39
N PRO A 654 -0.04 -13.58 8.44
CA PRO A 654 -0.40 -13.08 9.78
C PRO A 654 0.59 -12.04 10.31
N LEU A 655 1.91 -12.25 10.10
CA LEU A 655 2.94 -11.29 10.48
C LEU A 655 2.80 -9.96 9.72
N ALA A 656 2.48 -10.00 8.43
CA ALA A 656 2.26 -8.79 7.63
C ALA A 656 1.01 -8.02 8.10
N VAL A 657 -0.06 -8.75 8.47
CA VAL A 657 -1.29 -8.16 9.00
C VAL A 657 -1.05 -7.55 10.38
N ALA A 658 -0.38 -8.26 11.30
CA ALA A 658 0.00 -7.75 12.62
C ALA A 658 0.89 -6.50 12.50
N SER A 659 1.86 -6.51 11.58
CA SER A 659 2.77 -5.38 11.33
C SER A 659 2.04 -4.15 10.81
N ARG A 660 1.01 -4.34 9.98
CA ARG A 660 0.17 -3.24 9.48
C ARG A 660 -0.65 -2.57 10.58
N ASN A 661 -1.17 -3.37 11.51
CA ASN A 661 -2.13 -2.91 12.52
C ASN A 661 -1.47 -2.59 13.88
N GLY A 662 -0.14 -2.60 13.98
CA GLY A 662 0.58 -2.22 15.19
C GLY A 662 0.54 -3.26 16.31
N GLN A 663 0.23 -4.51 16.02
CA GLN A 663 0.03 -5.57 17.02
C GLN A 663 1.38 -6.19 17.43
N LEU A 664 2.13 -5.46 18.29
CA LEU A 664 3.51 -5.81 18.65
C LEU A 664 3.65 -7.21 19.25
N GLU A 665 2.82 -7.55 20.24
CA GLU A 665 2.93 -8.83 20.95
C GLU A 665 2.57 -10.02 20.04
N VAL A 666 1.61 -9.83 19.14
CA VAL A 666 1.28 -10.83 18.12
C VAL A 666 2.42 -10.99 17.12
N ALA A 667 2.97 -9.88 16.61
CA ALA A 667 4.09 -9.92 15.68
C ALA A 667 5.32 -10.59 16.31
N LYS A 668 5.58 -10.35 17.61
CA LYS A 668 6.66 -10.97 18.36
C LYS A 668 6.44 -12.48 18.48
N LEU A 669 5.24 -12.91 18.89
CA LEU A 669 4.88 -14.32 18.98
C LEU A 669 5.05 -15.04 17.64
N LEU A 670 4.60 -14.42 16.53
CA LEU A 670 4.73 -15.02 15.20
C LEU A 670 6.19 -15.18 14.77
N ILE A 671 7.06 -14.20 15.05
CA ILE A 671 8.49 -14.28 14.75
C ILE A 671 9.16 -15.37 15.63
N GLU A 672 8.86 -15.42 16.91
CA GLU A 672 9.36 -16.46 17.83
C GLU A 672 8.97 -17.88 17.38
N ARG A 673 7.81 -18.01 16.69
CA ARG A 673 7.34 -19.29 16.13
C ARG A 673 7.80 -19.54 14.70
N GLY A 674 8.67 -18.69 14.14
CA GLY A 674 9.34 -18.88 12.85
C GLY A 674 8.65 -18.28 11.64
N ALA A 675 7.77 -17.29 11.81
CA ALA A 675 7.18 -16.57 10.67
C ALA A 675 8.25 -15.85 9.84
N LYS A 676 8.09 -15.89 8.51
CA LYS A 676 9.03 -15.27 7.56
C LYS A 676 8.91 -13.75 7.57
N THR A 677 9.97 -13.05 7.97
CA THR A 677 10.02 -11.59 8.02
C THR A 677 10.01 -10.92 6.63
N ASN A 678 10.34 -11.67 5.56
CA ASN A 678 10.42 -11.18 4.18
C ASN A 678 9.28 -11.67 3.28
N SER A 679 8.19 -12.21 3.85
CA SER A 679 7.02 -12.63 3.08
C SER A 679 6.41 -11.41 2.35
N ARG A 680 6.00 -11.62 1.08
CA ARG A 680 5.46 -10.55 0.23
C ARG A 680 3.98 -10.76 -0.07
N ASP A 681 3.20 -9.69 0.02
CA ASP A 681 1.80 -9.68 -0.44
C ASP A 681 1.71 -9.55 -1.99
N VAL A 682 0.50 -9.51 -2.56
CA VAL A 682 0.29 -9.39 -4.02
C VAL A 682 0.90 -8.13 -4.62
N ASN A 683 1.17 -7.09 -3.83
CA ASN A 683 1.79 -5.84 -4.26
C ASN A 683 3.28 -5.75 -3.90
N GLY A 684 3.88 -6.88 -3.47
CA GLY A 684 5.27 -6.95 -3.06
C GLY A 684 5.58 -6.32 -1.69
N TRP A 685 4.57 -6.00 -0.88
CA TRP A 685 4.77 -5.41 0.45
C TRP A 685 5.25 -6.47 1.43
N THR A 686 6.31 -6.15 2.17
CA THR A 686 6.80 -6.95 3.30
C THR A 686 6.22 -6.44 4.62
N PRO A 687 6.31 -7.21 5.72
CA PRO A 687 5.97 -6.71 7.06
C PRO A 687 6.65 -5.39 7.42
N LEU A 688 7.92 -5.21 7.01
CA LEU A 688 8.68 -3.97 7.24
C LEU A 688 8.08 -2.77 6.48
N HIS A 689 7.66 -2.95 5.23
CA HIS A 689 6.96 -1.90 4.46
C HIS A 689 5.68 -1.45 5.17
N LEU A 690 4.89 -2.42 5.66
CA LEU A 690 3.61 -2.14 6.31
C LEU A 690 3.80 -1.42 7.64
N ALA A 691 4.71 -1.90 8.48
CA ALA A 691 5.03 -1.24 9.76
C ALA A 691 5.57 0.19 9.57
N SER A 692 6.46 0.38 8.58
CA SER A 692 7.06 1.69 8.27
C SER A 692 6.03 2.70 7.76
N ARG A 693 5.10 2.28 6.89
CA ARG A 693 4.04 3.14 6.37
C ARG A 693 3.05 3.59 7.45
N HIS A 694 2.74 2.70 8.40
CA HIS A 694 1.72 2.96 9.42
C HIS A 694 2.28 3.49 10.74
N GLY A 695 3.59 3.78 10.83
CA GLY A 695 4.19 4.45 11.96
C GLY A 695 4.47 3.56 13.18
N HIS A 696 4.58 2.24 13.01
CA HIS A 696 4.73 1.30 14.13
C HIS A 696 6.20 1.08 14.50
N LEU A 697 6.84 2.08 15.13
CA LEU A 697 8.27 2.12 15.46
C LEU A 697 8.77 0.86 16.19
N HIS A 698 8.03 0.38 17.20
CA HIS A 698 8.44 -0.80 17.96
C HIS A 698 8.48 -2.07 17.12
N ILE A 699 7.54 -2.22 16.16
CA ILE A 699 7.52 -3.35 15.22
C ILE A 699 8.65 -3.22 14.21
N VAL A 700 8.92 -2.01 13.70
CA VAL A 700 10.07 -1.78 12.80
C VAL A 700 11.37 -2.17 13.50
N ARG A 701 11.59 -1.74 14.73
CA ARG A 701 12.78 -2.09 15.53
C ARG A 701 12.91 -3.60 15.68
N MET A 702 11.84 -4.26 16.11
CA MET A 702 11.82 -5.72 16.27
C MET A 702 12.10 -6.46 14.96
N LEU A 703 11.49 -6.03 13.85
CA LEU A 703 11.76 -6.64 12.54
C LEU A 703 13.22 -6.48 12.12
N LEU A 704 13.84 -5.31 12.37
CA LEU A 704 15.25 -5.06 12.05
C LEU A 704 16.21 -5.97 12.82
N ASP A 705 15.87 -6.36 14.04
CA ASP A 705 16.64 -7.32 14.84
C ASP A 705 16.64 -8.75 14.23
N HIS A 706 15.71 -9.05 13.29
CA HIS A 706 15.54 -10.36 12.67
C HIS A 706 15.93 -10.41 11.19
N ASN A 707 16.92 -9.60 10.78
CA ASN A 707 17.50 -9.55 9.44
C ASN A 707 16.48 -9.49 8.29
N PRO A 708 15.61 -8.47 8.23
CA PRO A 708 14.73 -8.28 7.10
C PRO A 708 15.52 -7.83 5.88
N ASP A 709 14.95 -8.02 4.68
CA ASP A 709 15.44 -7.35 3.48
C ASP A 709 15.05 -5.87 3.56
N ILE A 710 15.97 -5.05 4.13
CA ILE A 710 15.70 -3.65 4.46
C ILE A 710 15.50 -2.78 3.22
N ASP A 711 16.13 -3.14 2.11
CA ASP A 711 16.04 -2.46 0.82
C ASP A 711 15.06 -3.16 -0.14
N ALA A 712 14.22 -4.07 0.38
CA ALA A 712 13.16 -4.69 -0.38
C ALA A 712 12.32 -3.61 -1.08
N ARG A 713 11.96 -3.84 -2.34
CA ARG A 713 11.11 -2.94 -3.11
C ARG A 713 9.75 -3.57 -3.36
N GLN A 714 8.69 -2.80 -3.14
CA GLN A 714 7.34 -3.20 -3.49
C GLN A 714 7.06 -2.81 -4.98
N ARG A 715 5.87 -3.14 -5.51
CA ARG A 715 5.56 -2.95 -6.94
C ARG A 715 5.79 -1.54 -7.49
N THR A 716 5.61 -0.48 -6.70
CA THR A 716 5.90 0.91 -7.10
C THR A 716 7.35 1.31 -6.81
N GLN A 717 8.26 0.34 -6.66
CA GLN A 717 9.68 0.49 -6.43
C GLN A 717 10.05 1.22 -5.13
N ARG A 718 9.11 1.42 -4.21
CA ARG A 718 9.34 2.06 -2.92
C ARG A 718 9.88 1.07 -1.90
N THR A 719 10.83 1.51 -1.09
CA THR A 719 11.37 0.79 0.05
C THR A 719 10.61 1.15 1.35
N ALA A 720 10.94 0.47 2.43
CA ALA A 720 10.41 0.81 3.76
C ALA A 720 10.74 2.25 4.18
N LEU A 721 11.94 2.74 3.80
CA LEU A 721 12.37 4.12 4.06
C LEU A 721 11.55 5.13 3.25
N ASP A 722 11.29 4.86 1.97
CA ASP A 722 10.41 5.71 1.14
C ASP A 722 9.03 5.86 1.79
N LEU A 723 8.45 4.75 2.25
CA LEU A 723 7.12 4.74 2.86
C LEU A 723 7.09 5.48 4.20
N ALA A 724 8.11 5.32 5.04
CA ALA A 724 8.25 6.08 6.29
C ALA A 724 8.35 7.59 6.00
N ALA A 725 9.15 7.95 4.99
CA ALA A 725 9.36 9.33 4.59
C ALA A 725 8.09 9.98 4.01
N CYS A 726 7.35 9.26 3.16
CA CYS A 726 6.08 9.73 2.60
C CYS A 726 4.98 9.90 3.66
N SER A 727 5.03 9.09 4.72
CA SER A 727 4.04 9.15 5.81
C SER A 727 4.46 10.06 6.95
N GLY A 728 5.64 10.72 6.88
CA GLY A 728 6.12 11.67 7.88
C GLY A 728 6.64 11.04 9.17
N HIS A 729 6.96 9.75 9.18
CA HIS A 729 7.42 9.02 10.38
C HIS A 729 8.92 9.21 10.59
N LEU A 730 9.32 10.36 11.17
CA LEU A 730 10.72 10.77 11.33
C LEU A 730 11.56 9.73 12.07
N GLU A 731 11.12 9.27 13.25
CA GLU A 731 11.85 8.31 14.07
C GLU A 731 12.10 6.97 13.36
N ILE A 732 11.14 6.52 12.54
CA ILE A 732 11.28 5.31 11.72
C ILE A 732 12.27 5.55 10.59
N ALA A 733 12.20 6.70 9.93
CA ALA A 733 13.12 7.04 8.86
C ALA A 733 14.56 7.12 9.40
N GLU A 734 14.78 7.74 10.55
CA GLU A 734 16.09 7.80 11.23
C GLU A 734 16.60 6.41 11.59
N LEU A 735 15.75 5.56 12.18
CA LEU A 735 16.10 4.19 12.53
C LEU A 735 16.51 3.36 11.30
N LEU A 736 15.78 3.48 10.18
CA LEU A 736 16.12 2.80 8.94
C LEU A 736 17.44 3.30 8.35
N ILE A 737 17.71 4.60 8.39
CA ILE A 737 18.97 5.21 7.94
C ILE A 737 20.15 4.71 8.80
N GLU A 738 20.00 4.62 10.12
CA GLU A 738 21.01 4.07 11.03
C GLU A 738 21.39 2.62 10.68
N HIS A 739 20.41 1.84 10.18
CA HIS A 739 20.64 0.47 9.70
C HIS A 739 21.18 0.40 8.26
N ARG A 740 21.68 1.51 7.72
CA ARG A 740 22.34 1.64 6.41
C ARG A 740 21.47 1.29 5.21
N THR A 741 20.17 1.60 5.27
CA THR A 741 19.32 1.56 4.07
C THR A 741 19.89 2.41 2.94
N ASN A 742 19.61 2.00 1.70
CA ASN A 742 20.01 2.79 0.55
C ASN A 742 19.14 4.06 0.43
N THR A 743 19.69 5.21 0.84
CA THR A 743 19.02 6.52 0.79
C THR A 743 18.95 7.13 -0.62
N ARG A 744 19.61 6.53 -1.61
CA ARG A 744 19.70 7.03 -2.99
C ARG A 744 18.71 6.37 -3.93
N VAL A 745 17.79 5.59 -3.39
CA VAL A 745 16.73 4.93 -4.17
C VAL A 745 15.79 5.99 -4.74
N ARG A 746 15.33 5.74 -5.98
CA ARG A 746 14.23 6.49 -6.57
C ARG A 746 13.01 5.60 -6.63
N ASP A 747 11.84 6.19 -6.40
CA ASP A 747 10.56 5.50 -6.56
C ASP A 747 10.27 5.20 -8.04
N GLY A 748 9.17 4.51 -8.33
CA GLY A 748 8.73 4.20 -9.70
C GLY A 748 8.42 5.44 -10.56
N TYR A 749 8.43 6.64 -9.96
CA TYR A 749 8.24 7.93 -10.64
C TYR A 749 9.56 8.72 -10.77
N GLY A 750 10.70 8.11 -10.45
CA GLY A 750 12.02 8.75 -10.53
C GLY A 750 12.32 9.75 -9.42
N ARG A 751 11.45 9.92 -8.41
CA ARG A 751 11.63 10.88 -7.31
C ARG A 751 12.54 10.29 -6.24
N THR A 752 13.42 11.12 -5.68
CA THR A 752 14.20 10.73 -4.50
C THR A 752 13.33 10.78 -3.25
N ILE A 753 13.67 9.96 -2.25
CA ILE A 753 12.99 9.92 -0.94
C ILE A 753 12.86 11.34 -0.35
N ARG A 754 13.93 12.15 -0.48
CA ARG A 754 13.93 13.53 0.00
C ARG A 754 12.97 14.44 -0.74
N GLN A 755 12.92 14.35 -2.08
CA GLN A 755 12.00 15.14 -2.88
C GLN A 755 10.54 14.81 -2.53
N GLU A 756 10.24 13.55 -2.33
CA GLU A 756 8.91 13.10 -1.95
C GLU A 756 8.51 13.54 -0.54
N ALA A 757 9.43 13.44 0.44
CA ALA A 757 9.20 13.95 1.79
C ALA A 757 8.94 15.46 1.81
N LEU A 758 9.67 16.25 1.00
CA LEU A 758 9.45 17.69 0.88
C LEU A 758 8.11 18.02 0.22
N ALA A 759 7.76 17.31 -0.86
CA ALA A 759 6.50 17.50 -1.58
C ALA A 759 5.27 17.23 -0.70
N LEU A 760 5.42 16.31 0.27
CA LEU A 760 4.37 15.95 1.23
C LEU A 760 4.41 16.78 2.54
N GLY A 761 5.29 17.78 2.63
CA GLY A 761 5.39 18.67 3.80
C GLY A 761 6.17 18.08 4.99
N HIS A 762 6.88 16.96 4.82
CA HIS A 762 7.62 16.28 5.88
C HIS A 762 9.06 16.80 6.00
N GLY A 763 9.23 18.10 6.30
CA GLY A 763 10.51 18.80 6.36
C GLY A 763 11.54 18.17 7.31
N GLY A 764 11.11 17.66 8.47
CA GLY A 764 11.99 16.98 9.43
C GLY A 764 12.66 15.74 8.87
N VAL A 765 11.89 14.91 8.12
CA VAL A 765 12.44 13.71 7.45
C VAL A 765 13.41 14.12 6.34
N ALA A 766 13.07 15.13 5.55
CA ALA A 766 13.93 15.63 4.47
C ALA A 766 15.26 16.22 5.01
N GLU A 767 15.23 16.83 6.19
CA GLU A 767 16.42 17.33 6.88
C GLU A 767 17.29 16.18 7.40
N SER A 768 16.70 15.17 8.02
CA SER A 768 17.40 13.97 8.49
C SER A 768 18.08 13.24 7.33
N LEU A 769 17.39 13.04 6.20
CA LEU A 769 17.97 12.49 4.98
C LEU A 769 19.14 13.30 4.44
N SER A 770 19.09 14.63 4.55
CA SER A 770 20.19 15.51 4.13
C SER A 770 21.43 15.37 5.00
N LYS A 771 21.27 15.18 6.32
CA LYS A 771 22.36 14.99 7.29
C LYS A 771 23.11 13.67 7.07
N HIS A 772 22.42 12.64 6.60
CA HIS A 772 22.97 11.28 6.44
C HIS A 772 23.37 10.92 5.00
N GLY A 773 23.60 11.91 4.13
CA GLY A 773 24.25 11.71 2.82
C GLY A 773 23.29 11.47 1.64
N ALA A 774 22.00 11.72 1.79
CA ALA A 774 21.16 11.99 0.64
C ALA A 774 21.51 13.38 0.10
N SER A 775 22.51 13.46 -0.80
CA SER A 775 22.89 14.71 -1.45
C SER A 775 21.65 15.43 -1.97
N PRO A 776 21.58 16.78 -1.84
CA PRO A 776 20.60 17.54 -2.60
C PRO A 776 20.89 17.25 -4.08
N SER A 777 20.04 16.47 -4.72
CA SER A 777 20.03 16.43 -6.17
C SER A 777 19.49 17.77 -6.63
N LEU A 778 20.39 18.59 -7.17
CA LEU A 778 20.04 19.66 -8.08
C LEU A 778 19.24 19.11 -9.25
#